data_4c8ef65f548846f6513ed823443e878e
#
_entry.id   4c8ef65f548846f6513ed823443e878e
#
_cell.length_a   1.000
_cell.length_b   1.000
_cell.length_c   1.000
_cell.angle_alpha   90.00
_cell.angle_beta   90.00
_cell.angle_gamma   90.00
#
_symmetry.space_group_name_H-M   'P 1'
#
loop_
_entity.id
_entity.type
_entity.pdbx_description
1 polymer ?
#
loop_
_entity_poly.entity_id
_entity_poly.type
_entity_poly.pdbx_seq_one_letter_code
_entity_poly.pdbx_strand_id
1 'polypeptide(L)'
;MINNNLQIKGKIFFIESLGFKTCGNSNSTFVKYYTDGSNIRVDFNNETITYSNNIRMDRRTICNFSKEENFVVLECVNQLLELGYRGDNLYLEKDFGDAKDYIDIAIYDKDNISKIYSIIECKIWGDAFNKAIYKAQKEGRQILRYAVQDRHCSYIILYTSRLADNCQVERIEKSIDLTLYSIDNREELFNIWDKTFYDLGFFKQNPYKQIENSIKKKDLMPISVNDIGNISSNKSIYHEFKEILRRHSVSDKDNAYNKIFNLFLCKIVDEDEKLPDEDMDFQWRSGEDADTVLLRLSDLYKKGMKSKLNLTITDYTEKDLEKAIQREMPDELKRIFVELRLYKNNEFAFKEVFDKRTFYENAAIIKEVIRLLERKQIKYSTKQQFLGDFFEKLLNMGVKQESGQFFTPIPIAEFILRSLPIKSIIDEKIRNKEEKFLPYIIDYSCGSGHFLTESMERVQYYMNRIDESKLSVGQKNNLRNWNNFAWAKEFIYGIEDDYRLAKTTKVACFLNGDGEGNIIYANGLDSFDSPNYWGMLRCESDENNRFDIVVANPPYSVSDFKERIKNGRQYFSLFDKCGKDDIESLFVERTGQLLKDNGVAGVILPSTFLISQDYIHVRKYLLQTFRIKAICLLGGQTFAATDKSTCVLFLQKISQQEKKDVMLYINTFFIEFKDFQYKGQNMVAKYIKSRYGMGIQEYRLKIESGDLNEYEEKCSLFIWMINDMLYIPIVNSGEKEEELLFLGYKHTAKRKYEGIHPYPTGKKKIETLLFDDGTDEEGMAWYILNSFHNRQIDIKGKYKRHIKYVYINDCIDMDNSLYMIITKKFKTIDSDLNAIPLSSKDICLEEISSGNNAPQQVDLNRDGNGIPFIRVKDLNNTDSHYNIIPQEYISFDNSLKYRLRLFKKGAIVFPKSGQSVNTNNIGILGQDSYVVNHLAVITCKNTTIRDYVFYLLKYYQTSNFKLDDNADYPTLSLQTIKKFKIPYSFDSAKKVSDEINTIDRNVNKRSVEEAEINVLNKYVYSKK
;
A
#
# COMPACT_ATOMS: atom_id res chain seq x y z
N MET A 1 16.65 -52.43 2.72
CA MET A 1 17.54 -52.82 1.58
C MET A 1 17.34 -51.97 0.34
N ILE A 2 16.14 -51.60 -0.04
CA ILE A 2 15.89 -50.83 -1.28
C ILE A 2 16.43 -49.35 -1.18
N ASN A 3 16.32 -48.69 -0.05
CA ASN A 3 16.85 -47.34 0.16
C ASN A 3 18.39 -47.25 0.13
N ASN A 4 19.10 -48.27 0.66
CA ASN A 4 20.57 -48.29 0.64
C ASN A 4 21.12 -48.45 -0.79
N ASN A 5 20.48 -49.27 -1.64
CA ASN A 5 20.91 -49.45 -3.03
C ASN A 5 20.73 -48.19 -3.90
N LEU A 6 19.72 -47.40 -3.68
CA LEU A 6 19.51 -46.10 -4.37
C LEU A 6 20.53 -45.04 -3.94
N GLN A 7 20.89 -44.97 -2.65
CA GLN A 7 21.93 -44.06 -2.15
C GLN A 7 23.33 -44.45 -2.68
N ILE A 8 23.65 -45.72 -2.75
CA ILE A 8 24.93 -46.20 -3.30
C ILE A 8 25.04 -45.90 -4.81
N LYS A 9 23.97 -46.10 -5.59
CA LYS A 9 23.94 -45.74 -7.01
C LYS A 9 24.15 -44.25 -7.24
N GLY A 10 23.53 -43.37 -6.42
CA GLY A 10 23.72 -41.92 -6.48
C GLY A 10 25.18 -41.51 -6.22
N LYS A 11 25.84 -42.13 -5.22
CA LYS A 11 27.25 -41.89 -4.91
C LYS A 11 28.18 -42.40 -6.02
N ILE A 12 27.90 -43.54 -6.60
CA ILE A 12 28.68 -44.07 -7.74
C ILE A 12 28.59 -43.08 -8.90
N PHE A 13 27.38 -42.67 -9.28
CA PHE A 13 27.17 -41.71 -10.34
C PHE A 13 27.91 -40.40 -10.09
N PHE A 14 27.89 -39.91 -8.83
CA PHE A 14 28.66 -38.71 -8.42
C PHE A 14 30.16 -38.90 -8.69
N ILE A 15 30.73 -39.99 -8.29
CA ILE A 15 32.16 -40.30 -8.48
C ILE A 15 32.51 -40.42 -10.00
N GLU A 16 31.65 -41.06 -10.80
CA GLU A 16 31.79 -41.13 -12.26
C GLU A 16 31.71 -39.73 -12.89
N SER A 17 30.81 -38.86 -12.44
CA SER A 17 30.69 -37.48 -12.93
C SER A 17 31.94 -36.64 -12.63
N LEU A 18 32.71 -36.98 -11.61
CA LEU A 18 34.01 -36.39 -11.29
C LEU A 18 35.16 -36.93 -12.14
N GLY A 19 34.89 -37.85 -13.07
CA GLY A 19 35.87 -38.42 -13.97
C GLY A 19 36.68 -39.59 -13.41
N PHE A 20 36.27 -40.19 -12.29
CA PHE A 20 36.84 -41.43 -11.79
C PHE A 20 36.47 -42.61 -12.69
N LYS A 21 37.39 -43.53 -12.88
CA LYS A 21 37.23 -44.73 -13.71
C LYS A 21 37.33 -45.98 -12.85
N THR A 22 36.62 -47.02 -13.24
CA THR A 22 36.69 -48.33 -12.58
C THR A 22 38.10 -48.92 -12.63
N CYS A 23 38.57 -49.53 -11.58
CA CYS A 23 39.91 -50.11 -11.46
C CYS A 23 39.86 -51.62 -11.63
N GLY A 24 40.46 -52.18 -12.72
CA GLY A 24 40.50 -53.59 -13.03
C GLY A 24 39.12 -54.24 -13.28
N ASN A 25 38.90 -55.48 -12.88
CA ASN A 25 37.63 -56.20 -13.02
C ASN A 25 36.61 -55.91 -11.91
N SER A 26 36.83 -54.89 -11.07
CA SER A 26 35.93 -54.57 -9.97
C SER A 26 35.03 -53.41 -10.38
N ASN A 27 33.71 -53.64 -10.45
CA ASN A 27 32.70 -52.58 -10.71
C ASN A 27 32.43 -51.68 -9.47
N SER A 28 33.14 -51.89 -8.37
CA SER A 28 32.91 -51.17 -7.09
C SER A 28 34.07 -50.32 -6.63
N THR A 29 35.19 -50.35 -7.34
CA THR A 29 36.40 -49.55 -7.01
C THR A 29 36.70 -48.61 -8.16
N PHE A 30 36.80 -47.32 -7.82
CA PHE A 30 37.04 -46.23 -8.76
C PHE A 30 38.37 -45.55 -8.42
N VAL A 31 39.12 -45.13 -9.43
CA VAL A 31 40.39 -44.43 -9.27
C VAL A 31 40.50 -43.29 -10.27
N LYS A 32 41.14 -42.20 -9.83
CA LYS A 32 41.50 -41.07 -10.70
C LYS A 32 42.95 -40.70 -10.45
N TYR A 33 43.72 -40.52 -11.54
CA TYR A 33 45.12 -40.10 -11.53
C TYR A 33 45.21 -38.66 -12.03
N TYR A 34 46.10 -37.89 -11.40
CA TYR A 34 46.34 -36.50 -11.71
C TYR A 34 47.70 -36.25 -12.31
N THR A 35 47.92 -35.08 -12.88
CA THR A 35 49.12 -34.70 -13.64
C THR A 35 50.39 -34.67 -12.80
N ASP A 36 50.28 -34.49 -11.49
CA ASP A 36 51.39 -34.46 -10.54
C ASP A 36 51.76 -35.85 -9.99
N GLY A 37 51.12 -36.91 -10.50
CA GLY A 37 51.28 -38.28 -10.03
C GLY A 37 50.42 -38.68 -8.84
N SER A 38 49.67 -37.76 -8.28
CA SER A 38 48.72 -38.05 -7.22
C SER A 38 47.55 -38.90 -7.74
N ASN A 39 46.90 -39.65 -6.84
CA ASN A 39 45.69 -40.37 -7.18
C ASN A 39 44.72 -40.41 -5.99
N ILE A 40 43.44 -40.58 -6.29
CA ILE A 40 42.38 -40.81 -5.29
C ILE A 40 41.67 -42.11 -5.69
N ARG A 41 41.45 -43.01 -4.75
CA ARG A 41 40.75 -44.28 -4.92
C ARG A 41 39.54 -44.34 -4.01
N VAL A 42 38.37 -44.71 -4.55
CA VAL A 42 37.11 -44.86 -3.82
C VAL A 42 36.67 -46.30 -3.95
N ASP A 43 36.50 -47.00 -2.82
CA ASP A 43 36.09 -48.41 -2.79
C ASP A 43 34.74 -48.53 -2.12
N PHE A 44 33.72 -48.84 -2.90
CA PHE A 44 32.34 -48.97 -2.42
C PHE A 44 32.06 -50.28 -1.69
N ASN A 45 32.92 -51.33 -1.84
CA ASN A 45 32.77 -52.56 -1.07
C ASN A 45 33.26 -52.39 0.36
N ASN A 46 34.36 -51.67 0.53
CA ASN A 46 34.96 -51.43 1.85
C ASN A 46 34.56 -50.08 2.44
N GLU A 47 33.73 -49.30 1.72
CA GLU A 47 33.29 -47.93 2.09
C GLU A 47 34.48 -47.01 2.47
N THR A 48 35.54 -47.06 1.65
CA THR A 48 36.77 -46.31 1.90
C THR A 48 37.13 -45.33 0.78
N ILE A 49 37.70 -44.22 1.18
CA ILE A 49 38.35 -43.22 0.33
C ILE A 49 39.83 -43.21 0.65
N THR A 50 40.68 -43.43 -0.35
CA THR A 50 42.12 -43.44 -0.17
C THR A 50 42.77 -42.33 -1.01
N TYR A 51 43.45 -41.44 -0.36
CA TYR A 51 44.25 -40.40 -0.99
C TYR A 51 45.70 -40.90 -1.16
N SER A 52 46.37 -40.47 -2.22
CA SER A 52 47.78 -40.87 -2.44
C SER A 52 48.74 -40.42 -1.33
N ASN A 53 49.84 -41.13 -1.15
CA ASN A 53 50.77 -40.94 -0.03
C ASN A 53 51.46 -39.57 0.00
N ASN A 54 51.48 -38.83 -1.08
CA ASN A 54 52.03 -37.48 -1.15
C ASN A 54 51.09 -36.42 -0.60
N ILE A 55 49.76 -36.74 -0.42
CA ILE A 55 48.81 -35.89 0.26
C ILE A 55 48.90 -36.18 1.75
N ARG A 56 49.33 -35.18 2.55
CA ARG A 56 49.52 -35.32 3.98
C ARG A 56 48.21 -35.29 4.72
N MET A 57 48.12 -36.03 5.83
CA MET A 57 46.98 -35.97 6.73
C MET A 57 47.32 -36.37 8.15
N ASP A 58 46.71 -35.70 9.13
CA ASP A 58 46.91 -36.03 10.58
C ASP A 58 45.85 -37.04 11.05
N ARG A 59 44.69 -37.04 10.50
CA ARG A 59 43.61 -37.96 10.85
C ARG A 59 43.06 -38.66 9.59
N ARG A 60 42.20 -39.66 9.75
CA ARG A 60 41.61 -40.43 8.64
C ARG A 60 40.10 -40.49 8.73
N THR A 61 39.45 -39.46 9.36
CA THR A 61 38.00 -39.46 9.53
C THR A 61 37.26 -39.20 8.22
N ILE A 62 37.88 -38.53 7.27
CA ILE A 62 37.35 -38.28 5.90
C ILE A 62 37.63 -39.45 4.95
N CYS A 63 38.35 -40.52 5.36
CA CYS A 63 38.73 -41.66 4.52
C CYS A 63 37.63 -42.73 4.44
N ASN A 64 36.39 -42.45 4.81
CA ASN A 64 35.30 -43.42 4.82
C ASN A 64 33.96 -42.77 4.38
N PHE A 65 32.88 -43.55 4.32
CA PHE A 65 31.56 -43.10 3.91
C PHE A 65 30.63 -42.70 5.05
N SER A 66 31.16 -42.63 6.29
CA SER A 66 30.35 -42.40 7.52
C SER A 66 29.61 -41.08 7.56
N LYS A 67 30.11 -40.06 6.83
CA LYS A 67 29.51 -38.74 6.72
C LYS A 67 29.39 -38.33 5.26
N GLU A 68 28.30 -37.67 4.91
CA GLU A 68 28.13 -37.08 3.56
C GLU A 68 29.14 -35.98 3.27
N GLU A 69 29.62 -35.28 4.31
CA GLU A 69 30.64 -34.22 4.23
C GLU A 69 31.95 -34.78 3.65
N ASN A 70 32.27 -36.06 3.87
CA ASN A 70 33.49 -36.68 3.32
C ASN A 70 33.51 -36.72 1.77
N PHE A 71 32.34 -36.78 1.13
CA PHE A 71 32.21 -36.65 -0.33
C PHE A 71 32.39 -35.21 -0.80
N VAL A 72 32.02 -34.22 -0.02
CA VAL A 72 32.32 -32.81 -0.32
C VAL A 72 33.81 -32.54 -0.22
N VAL A 73 34.50 -33.09 0.79
CA VAL A 73 35.96 -33.02 0.92
C VAL A 73 36.63 -33.72 -0.27
N LEU A 74 36.23 -34.96 -0.63
CA LEU A 74 36.75 -35.69 -1.78
C LEU A 74 36.62 -34.86 -3.06
N GLU A 75 35.46 -34.28 -3.31
CA GLU A 75 35.20 -33.45 -4.48
C GLU A 75 36.07 -32.20 -4.50
N CYS A 76 36.20 -31.52 -3.34
CA CYS A 76 37.08 -30.37 -3.19
C CYS A 76 38.55 -30.70 -3.50
N VAL A 77 39.08 -31.82 -2.97
CA VAL A 77 40.42 -32.28 -3.26
C VAL A 77 40.61 -32.64 -4.73
N ASN A 78 39.62 -33.31 -5.33
CA ASN A 78 39.59 -33.59 -6.78
C ASN A 78 39.71 -32.28 -7.58
N GLN A 79 38.91 -31.29 -7.26
CA GLN A 79 38.91 -29.98 -7.92
C GLN A 79 40.27 -29.27 -7.80
N LEU A 80 40.88 -29.30 -6.61
CA LEU A 80 42.21 -28.70 -6.40
C LEU A 80 43.29 -29.37 -7.26
N LEU A 81 43.31 -30.73 -7.30
CA LEU A 81 44.26 -31.44 -8.10
C LEU A 81 44.03 -31.23 -9.62
N GLU A 82 42.80 -31.12 -10.07
CA GLU A 82 42.44 -30.79 -11.48
C GLU A 82 42.90 -29.37 -11.85
N LEU A 83 42.81 -28.43 -10.93
CA LEU A 83 43.34 -27.08 -11.10
C LEU A 83 44.87 -27.00 -11.13
N GLY A 84 45.56 -28.10 -10.78
CA GLY A 84 47.01 -28.23 -10.81
C GLY A 84 47.69 -27.91 -9.48
N TYR A 85 46.97 -27.84 -8.36
CA TYR A 85 47.58 -27.92 -7.04
C TYR A 85 48.25 -29.29 -6.89
N ARG A 86 49.47 -29.30 -6.30
CA ARG A 86 50.21 -30.54 -6.12
C ARG A 86 49.77 -31.23 -4.83
N GLY A 87 49.68 -32.55 -4.85
CA GLY A 87 49.36 -33.33 -3.64
C GLY A 87 50.30 -33.08 -2.49
N ASP A 88 51.60 -32.85 -2.75
CA ASP A 88 52.60 -32.49 -1.73
C ASP A 88 52.26 -31.18 -0.98
N ASN A 89 51.48 -30.28 -1.58
CA ASN A 89 51.07 -29.01 -0.99
C ASN A 89 49.72 -29.11 -0.26
N LEU A 90 49.01 -30.24 -0.37
CA LEU A 90 47.74 -30.47 0.31
C LEU A 90 47.93 -31.19 1.66
N TYR A 91 47.23 -30.71 2.67
CA TYR A 91 47.24 -31.30 4.01
C TYR A 91 45.78 -31.47 4.46
N LEU A 92 45.32 -32.69 4.62
CA LEU A 92 43.97 -33.00 5.02
C LEU A 92 43.88 -33.21 6.52
N GLU A 93 42.75 -32.81 7.11
CA GLU A 93 42.45 -32.94 8.56
C GLU A 93 43.63 -32.43 9.43
N LYS A 94 44.18 -31.25 9.07
CA LYS A 94 45.32 -30.65 9.76
C LYS A 94 44.98 -30.27 11.20
N ASP A 95 45.75 -30.84 12.14
CA ASP A 95 45.68 -30.58 13.58
C ASP A 95 46.72 -29.50 13.94
N PHE A 96 46.32 -28.51 14.74
CA PHE A 96 47.18 -27.43 15.22
C PHE A 96 47.60 -27.58 16.69
N GLY A 97 47.33 -28.73 17.31
CA GLY A 97 47.85 -29.13 18.61
C GLY A 97 47.08 -28.61 19.84
N ASP A 98 46.48 -27.43 19.78
CA ASP A 98 45.82 -26.79 20.93
C ASP A 98 44.28 -26.80 20.87
N ALA A 99 43.71 -27.31 19.82
CA ALA A 99 42.28 -27.29 19.62
C ALA A 99 41.74 -28.74 19.47
N LYS A 100 40.58 -28.99 20.03
CA LYS A 100 39.83 -30.23 19.77
C LYS A 100 39.36 -30.30 18.29
N ASP A 101 39.59 -29.24 17.52
CA ASP A 101 39.12 -29.05 16.17
C ASP A 101 40.29 -29.13 15.17
N TYR A 102 40.01 -29.61 13.96
CA TYR A 102 40.94 -29.73 12.83
C TYR A 102 40.33 -29.10 11.60
N ILE A 103 41.15 -28.67 10.62
CA ILE A 103 40.72 -28.13 9.35
C ILE A 103 40.57 -29.24 8.32
N ASP A 104 39.54 -29.22 7.50
CA ASP A 104 39.32 -30.23 6.50
C ASP A 104 40.47 -30.24 5.47
N ILE A 105 40.89 -29.10 4.93
CA ILE A 105 41.97 -28.99 3.94
C ILE A 105 42.82 -27.73 4.21
N ALA A 106 44.14 -27.87 4.31
CA ALA A 106 45.09 -26.78 4.26
C ALA A 106 45.90 -26.88 2.97
N ILE A 107 46.06 -25.77 2.26
CA ILE A 107 46.88 -25.66 1.07
C ILE A 107 48.14 -24.89 1.46
N TYR A 108 49.30 -25.51 1.24
CA TYR A 108 50.58 -24.91 1.52
C TYR A 108 51.12 -24.12 0.33
N ASP A 109 52.00 -23.15 0.61
CA ASP A 109 52.68 -22.36 -0.40
C ASP A 109 53.44 -23.27 -1.37
N LYS A 110 53.53 -22.86 -2.66
CA LYS A 110 54.11 -23.63 -3.74
C LYS A 110 55.61 -23.97 -3.47
N ASP A 111 56.30 -22.99 -2.95
CA ASP A 111 57.78 -23.05 -2.78
C ASP A 111 58.18 -23.26 -1.31
N ASN A 112 57.19 -23.23 -0.40
CA ASN A 112 57.47 -23.34 1.05
C ASN A 112 56.36 -24.11 1.79
N ILE A 113 56.55 -25.43 1.93
CA ILE A 113 55.61 -26.33 2.62
C ILE A 113 55.52 -26.13 4.13
N SER A 114 56.16 -25.10 4.69
CA SER A 114 55.97 -24.68 6.09
C SER A 114 54.96 -23.52 6.25
N LYS A 115 54.52 -22.90 5.14
CA LYS A 115 53.60 -21.76 5.12
C LYS A 115 52.27 -22.12 4.51
N ILE A 116 51.17 -21.89 5.25
CA ILE A 116 49.83 -22.14 4.75
C ILE A 116 49.42 -20.98 3.82
N TYR A 117 49.06 -21.31 2.58
CA TYR A 117 48.48 -20.37 1.60
C TYR A 117 46.98 -20.16 1.81
N SER A 118 46.23 -21.23 2.00
CA SER A 118 44.79 -21.17 2.19
C SER A 118 44.29 -22.32 3.06
N ILE A 119 43.21 -22.09 3.76
CA ILE A 119 42.47 -23.12 4.53
C ILE A 119 41.04 -23.23 4.00
N ILE A 120 40.55 -24.47 3.91
CA ILE A 120 39.21 -24.78 3.39
C ILE A 120 38.45 -25.59 4.42
N GLU A 121 37.26 -25.17 4.75
CA GLU A 121 36.27 -25.90 5.56
C GLU A 121 35.15 -26.35 4.64
N CYS A 122 34.89 -27.65 4.57
CA CYS A 122 33.86 -28.24 3.73
C CYS A 122 32.58 -28.45 4.53
N LYS A 123 31.44 -28.20 3.93
CA LYS A 123 30.13 -28.42 4.55
C LYS A 123 29.14 -29.02 3.56
N ILE A 124 28.20 -29.83 4.08
CA ILE A 124 27.11 -30.39 3.27
C ILE A 124 26.28 -29.24 2.68
N TRP A 125 25.86 -29.41 1.42
CA TRP A 125 25.05 -28.43 0.69
C TRP A 125 23.75 -28.08 1.42
N GLY A 126 23.36 -26.84 1.38
CA GLY A 126 22.11 -26.33 1.93
C GLY A 126 22.24 -25.80 3.36
N ASP A 127 21.39 -26.25 4.28
CA ASP A 127 21.27 -25.71 5.64
C ASP A 127 22.57 -25.78 6.45
N ALA A 128 23.37 -26.83 6.29
CA ALA A 128 24.64 -26.97 6.99
C ALA A 128 25.66 -25.91 6.57
N PHE A 129 25.80 -25.69 5.27
CA PHE A 129 26.64 -24.63 4.70
C PHE A 129 26.17 -23.22 5.10
N ASN A 130 24.86 -22.94 4.98
CA ASN A 130 24.31 -21.66 5.38
C ASN A 130 24.48 -21.38 6.89
N LYS A 131 24.31 -22.38 7.72
CA LYS A 131 24.56 -22.28 9.17
C LYS A 131 26.06 -22.03 9.47
N ALA A 132 26.97 -22.63 8.71
CA ALA A 132 28.42 -22.41 8.89
C ALA A 132 28.79 -20.95 8.55
N ILE A 133 28.28 -20.39 7.45
CA ILE A 133 28.43 -18.97 7.12
C ILE A 133 27.90 -18.08 8.25
N TYR A 134 26.66 -18.31 8.66
CA TYR A 134 26.02 -17.55 9.72
C TYR A 134 26.80 -17.60 11.03
N LYS A 135 27.26 -18.79 11.41
CA LYS A 135 28.05 -19.00 12.63
C LYS A 135 29.41 -18.30 12.55
N ALA A 136 30.07 -18.37 11.39
CA ALA A 136 31.32 -17.65 11.15
C ALA A 136 31.14 -16.12 11.27
N GLN A 137 30.08 -15.59 10.70
CA GLN A 137 29.77 -14.16 10.78
C GLN A 137 29.44 -13.71 12.21
N LYS A 138 28.77 -14.56 12.99
CA LYS A 138 28.30 -14.19 14.32
C LYS A 138 29.33 -14.44 15.42
N GLU A 139 30.03 -15.56 15.36
CA GLU A 139 30.91 -16.02 16.40
C GLU A 139 32.40 -16.04 16.01
N GLY A 140 32.68 -16.15 14.70
CA GLY A 140 34.00 -16.09 14.05
C GLY A 140 35.15 -16.91 14.61
N ARG A 141 35.03 -17.28 15.86
CA ARG A 141 36.12 -17.80 16.68
C ARG A 141 36.74 -19.11 16.18
N GLN A 142 35.97 -19.96 15.52
CA GLN A 142 36.48 -21.25 15.04
C GLN A 142 37.26 -21.10 13.73
N ILE A 143 36.67 -20.51 12.72
CA ILE A 143 37.28 -20.35 11.38
C ILE A 143 38.49 -19.40 11.41
N LEU A 144 38.36 -18.27 12.13
CA LEU A 144 39.45 -17.29 12.23
C LEU A 144 40.56 -17.74 13.17
N ARG A 145 40.30 -18.61 14.15
CA ARG A 145 41.34 -19.16 15.07
C ARG A 145 42.45 -19.87 14.30
N TYR A 146 42.13 -20.61 13.26
CA TYR A 146 43.12 -21.30 12.43
C TYR A 146 43.99 -20.35 11.65
N ALA A 147 43.44 -19.24 11.18
CA ALA A 147 44.22 -18.19 10.49
C ALA A 147 45.17 -17.42 11.43
N VAL A 148 44.85 -17.37 12.72
CA VAL A 148 45.69 -16.76 13.75
C VAL A 148 46.98 -17.59 14.00
N GLN A 149 46.87 -18.92 13.86
CA GLN A 149 48.01 -19.83 14.10
C GLN A 149 49.03 -19.82 12.96
N ASP A 150 48.65 -19.45 11.73
CA ASP A 150 49.60 -19.26 10.62
C ASP A 150 49.48 -17.85 10.02
N ARG A 151 50.45 -16.99 10.29
CA ARG A 151 50.52 -15.61 9.80
C ARG A 151 50.63 -15.48 8.28
N HIS A 152 50.89 -16.57 7.56
CA HIS A 152 51.06 -16.59 6.12
C HIS A 152 49.77 -16.98 5.38
N CYS A 153 48.74 -17.47 6.07
CA CYS A 153 47.47 -17.81 5.49
C CYS A 153 46.83 -16.59 4.80
N SER A 154 46.57 -16.69 3.51
CA SER A 154 46.01 -15.59 2.71
C SER A 154 44.50 -15.68 2.57
N TYR A 155 43.95 -16.89 2.62
CA TYR A 155 42.51 -17.08 2.37
C TYR A 155 41.90 -18.12 3.29
N ILE A 156 40.68 -17.83 3.75
CA ILE A 156 39.79 -18.81 4.41
C ILE A 156 38.63 -19.07 3.50
N ILE A 157 38.33 -20.32 3.22
CA ILE A 157 37.29 -20.71 2.27
C ILE A 157 36.31 -21.66 2.94
N LEU A 158 35.03 -21.35 2.85
CA LEU A 158 33.92 -22.28 3.08
C LEU A 158 33.49 -22.85 1.73
N TYR A 159 33.44 -24.16 1.63
CA TYR A 159 33.16 -24.88 0.41
C TYR A 159 32.02 -25.88 0.55
N THR A 160 31.22 -25.99 -0.49
CA THR A 160 30.19 -27.04 -0.62
C THR A 160 29.97 -27.42 -2.07
N SER A 161 29.61 -28.70 -2.28
CA SER A 161 29.24 -29.21 -3.58
C SER A 161 28.09 -30.21 -3.50
N ARG A 162 27.39 -30.40 -4.61
CA ARG A 162 26.35 -31.42 -4.78
C ARG A 162 26.24 -31.86 -6.21
N LEU A 163 25.65 -33.02 -6.43
CA LEU A 163 25.16 -33.43 -7.74
C LEU A 163 23.74 -32.83 -7.92
N ALA A 164 23.54 -32.01 -8.93
CA ALA A 164 22.24 -31.43 -9.26
C ALA A 164 21.37 -32.41 -10.07
N ASP A 165 20.07 -32.14 -10.18
CA ASP A 165 19.11 -32.98 -10.91
C ASP A 165 19.44 -33.08 -12.42
N ASN A 166 20.16 -32.11 -12.97
CA ASN A 166 20.68 -32.13 -14.34
C ASN A 166 21.97 -32.94 -14.54
N CYS A 167 22.38 -33.72 -13.55
CA CYS A 167 23.61 -34.54 -13.54
C CYS A 167 24.92 -33.71 -13.59
N GLN A 168 24.89 -32.44 -13.29
CA GLN A 168 26.10 -31.60 -13.17
C GLN A 168 26.46 -31.38 -11.71
N VAL A 169 27.76 -31.27 -11.44
CA VAL A 169 28.24 -30.93 -10.08
C VAL A 169 28.15 -29.43 -9.86
N GLU A 170 27.27 -29.01 -8.97
CA GLU A 170 27.16 -27.62 -8.53
C GLU A 170 28.09 -27.38 -7.36
N ARG A 171 28.74 -26.22 -7.33
CA ARG A 171 29.74 -25.81 -6.34
C ARG A 171 29.46 -24.42 -5.84
N ILE A 172 29.65 -24.19 -4.55
CA ILE A 172 29.63 -22.86 -3.96
C ILE A 172 30.90 -22.71 -3.10
N GLU A 173 31.61 -21.63 -3.36
CA GLU A 173 32.69 -21.16 -2.49
C GLU A 173 32.30 -19.83 -1.84
N LYS A 174 32.72 -19.65 -0.59
CA LYS A 174 32.61 -18.39 0.13
C LYS A 174 33.91 -18.14 0.87
N SER A 175 34.62 -17.06 0.53
CA SER A 175 35.98 -16.83 0.92
C SER A 175 36.13 -15.57 1.77
N ILE A 176 37.05 -15.60 2.71
CA ILE A 176 37.58 -14.43 3.45
C ILE A 176 39.00 -14.17 2.94
N ASP A 177 39.23 -12.99 2.47
CA ASP A 177 40.58 -12.56 2.04
C ASP A 177 41.34 -11.92 3.20
N LEU A 178 42.27 -12.65 3.76
CA LEU A 178 43.07 -12.21 4.89
C LEU A 178 44.19 -11.23 4.50
N THR A 179 44.50 -11.12 3.21
CA THR A 179 45.50 -10.15 2.71
C THR A 179 45.01 -8.69 2.85
N LEU A 180 43.71 -8.51 3.09
CA LEU A 180 43.08 -7.21 3.30
C LEU A 180 43.28 -6.65 4.70
N TYR A 181 43.74 -7.49 5.66
CA TYR A 181 43.83 -7.14 7.07
C TYR A 181 45.29 -7.15 7.52
N SER A 182 45.67 -6.22 8.42
CA SER A 182 47.00 -6.15 8.95
C SER A 182 47.41 -7.45 9.64
N ILE A 183 48.62 -7.95 9.32
CA ILE A 183 49.13 -9.23 9.83
C ILE A 183 49.40 -9.16 11.33
N ASP A 184 49.73 -7.98 11.87
CA ASP A 184 50.11 -7.80 13.26
C ASP A 184 48.95 -7.87 14.24
N ASN A 185 47.71 -7.81 13.76
CA ASN A 185 46.50 -7.78 14.61
C ASN A 185 45.57 -8.99 14.42
N ARG A 186 46.12 -10.18 14.17
CA ARG A 186 45.32 -11.39 13.91
C ARG A 186 44.53 -11.89 15.11
N GLU A 187 44.90 -11.59 16.34
CA GLU A 187 44.10 -11.91 17.52
C GLU A 187 42.79 -11.13 17.56
N GLU A 188 42.79 -9.95 16.99
CA GLU A 188 41.59 -9.10 16.82
C GLU A 188 40.91 -9.28 15.48
N LEU A 189 41.36 -10.21 14.66
CA LEU A 189 40.90 -10.42 13.30
C LEU A 189 39.35 -10.50 13.19
N PHE A 190 38.69 -11.08 14.19
CA PHE A 190 37.25 -11.14 14.23
C PHE A 190 36.60 -9.75 14.36
N ASN A 191 37.22 -8.83 15.04
CA ASN A 191 36.73 -7.48 15.28
C ASN A 191 36.93 -6.58 14.04
N ILE A 192 38.05 -6.75 13.35
CA ILE A 192 38.43 -5.96 12.15
C ILE A 192 37.86 -6.53 10.86
N TRP A 193 37.50 -7.82 10.85
CA TRP A 193 36.83 -8.44 9.69
C TRP A 193 35.44 -7.87 9.48
N ASP A 194 35.17 -7.43 8.23
CA ASP A 194 33.88 -6.82 7.84
C ASP A 194 32.68 -7.78 7.81
N LYS A 195 32.85 -9.01 8.26
CA LYS A 195 31.84 -10.10 8.27
C LYS A 195 31.35 -10.51 6.86
N THR A 196 32.11 -10.13 5.83
CA THR A 196 31.75 -10.44 4.45
C THR A 196 32.50 -11.66 3.96
N PHE A 197 31.77 -12.54 3.27
CA PHE A 197 32.32 -13.61 2.47
C PHE A 197 32.24 -13.22 1.00
N TYR A 198 33.34 -13.38 0.31
CA TYR A 198 33.47 -13.04 -1.11
C TYR A 198 33.36 -14.29 -1.98
N ASP A 199 32.86 -14.16 -3.20
CA ASP A 199 32.99 -15.16 -4.26
C ASP A 199 34.22 -14.77 -5.09
N LEU A 200 35.39 -15.25 -4.66
CA LEU A 200 36.66 -14.90 -5.30
C LEU A 200 36.95 -15.74 -6.54
N GLY A 201 36.12 -16.74 -6.83
CA GLY A 201 36.33 -17.68 -7.91
C GLY A 201 37.63 -18.47 -7.74
N PHE A 202 38.00 -18.78 -6.51
CA PHE A 202 39.25 -19.44 -6.15
C PHE A 202 39.44 -20.76 -6.92
N PHE A 203 38.41 -21.54 -7.05
CA PHE A 203 38.38 -22.80 -7.79
C PHE A 203 38.28 -22.64 -9.31
N LYS A 204 38.30 -21.43 -9.85
CA LYS A 204 38.31 -21.14 -11.29
C LYS A 204 39.67 -20.64 -11.79
N GLN A 205 40.65 -20.52 -10.90
CA GLN A 205 41.95 -19.89 -11.16
C GLN A 205 43.09 -20.94 -11.16
N ASN A 206 44.18 -20.61 -11.82
CA ASN A 206 45.38 -21.41 -11.74
C ASN A 206 46.02 -21.38 -10.33
N PRO A 207 46.70 -22.48 -9.87
CA PRO A 207 47.27 -22.54 -8.55
C PRO A 207 48.24 -21.37 -8.29
N TYR A 208 48.17 -20.82 -7.08
CA TYR A 208 49.04 -19.78 -6.57
C TYR A 208 49.10 -18.47 -7.39
N LYS A 209 48.28 -18.32 -8.40
CA LYS A 209 48.11 -16.99 -9.01
C LYS A 209 47.50 -16.07 -7.96
N GLN A 210 48.17 -14.95 -7.76
CA GLN A 210 47.50 -13.85 -7.07
C GLN A 210 46.23 -13.55 -7.84
N ILE A 211 45.12 -13.55 -7.12
CA ILE A 211 43.82 -13.22 -7.69
C ILE A 211 43.97 -11.85 -8.34
N GLU A 212 44.00 -11.84 -9.68
CA GLU A 212 44.22 -10.61 -10.43
C GLU A 212 43.19 -9.56 -9.98
N ASN A 213 43.74 -8.43 -9.56
CA ASN A 213 43.09 -7.36 -8.82
C ASN A 213 41.97 -6.59 -9.53
N SER A 214 41.36 -7.07 -10.58
CA SER A 214 40.28 -6.34 -11.27
C SER A 214 39.01 -6.25 -10.43
N ILE A 215 38.70 -7.29 -9.65
CA ILE A 215 37.55 -7.25 -8.71
C ILE A 215 38.00 -6.62 -7.37
N LYS A 216 39.22 -6.94 -6.90
CA LYS A 216 39.72 -6.43 -5.63
C LYS A 216 40.04 -4.93 -5.60
N LYS A 217 40.58 -4.35 -6.68
CA LYS A 217 40.81 -2.90 -6.73
C LYS A 217 39.51 -2.13 -6.69
N LYS A 218 38.47 -2.63 -7.34
CA LYS A 218 37.16 -1.95 -7.37
C LYS A 218 36.41 -2.01 -6.03
N ASP A 219 36.59 -3.09 -5.24
CA ASP A 219 35.90 -3.26 -3.94
C ASP A 219 36.66 -2.62 -2.76
N LEU A 220 37.92 -2.26 -2.96
CA LEU A 220 38.80 -1.62 -1.94
C LEU A 220 39.01 -0.13 -2.20
N MET A 221 38.76 0.32 -3.43
CA MET A 221 38.80 1.76 -3.73
C MET A 221 37.53 2.42 -3.17
N PRO A 222 37.64 3.66 -2.70
CA PRO A 222 36.47 4.45 -2.37
C PRO A 222 35.47 4.43 -3.55
N ILE A 223 34.20 4.36 -3.23
CA ILE A 223 33.12 4.35 -4.20
C ILE A 223 32.92 5.80 -4.66
N SER A 224 32.99 6.05 -5.95
CA SER A 224 32.65 7.34 -6.57
C SER A 224 31.20 7.38 -7.04
N VAL A 225 30.71 8.54 -7.45
CA VAL A 225 29.36 8.69 -8.02
C VAL A 225 29.18 7.81 -9.27
N ASN A 226 30.24 7.62 -10.08
CA ASN A 226 30.19 6.75 -11.26
C ASN A 226 30.05 5.26 -10.94
N ASP A 227 30.35 4.85 -9.71
CA ASP A 227 30.29 3.44 -9.27
C ASP A 227 28.93 3.03 -8.72
N ILE A 228 28.02 3.97 -8.48
CA ILE A 228 26.68 3.68 -8.01
C ILE A 228 25.74 3.35 -9.16
N GLY A 229 24.87 2.35 -8.97
CA GLY A 229 23.95 1.86 -9.99
C GLY A 229 22.51 1.91 -9.55
N ASN A 230 21.61 1.94 -10.54
CA ASN A 230 20.19 2.01 -10.31
C ASN A 230 19.68 0.83 -9.47
N ILE A 231 18.71 1.09 -8.62
CA ILE A 231 18.02 0.05 -7.84
C ILE A 231 17.16 -0.78 -8.79
N SER A 232 17.58 -2.01 -9.07
CA SER A 232 16.91 -2.90 -10.03
C SER A 232 15.58 -3.46 -9.51
N SER A 233 15.33 -3.51 -8.19
CA SER A 233 14.04 -3.84 -7.61
C SER A 233 13.91 -3.34 -6.17
N ASN A 234 12.81 -2.67 -5.87
CA ASN A 234 12.45 -2.16 -4.54
C ASN A 234 12.24 -3.29 -3.51
N LYS A 235 11.91 -4.49 -4.00
CA LYS A 235 11.51 -5.63 -3.18
C LYS A 235 12.67 -6.23 -2.39
N SER A 236 13.88 -6.20 -2.94
CA SER A 236 15.03 -6.79 -2.26
C SER A 236 15.51 -5.91 -1.12
N ILE A 237 15.62 -4.60 -1.30
CA ILE A 237 16.17 -3.68 -0.29
C ILE A 237 15.30 -3.66 0.98
N TYR A 238 13.98 -3.56 0.84
CA TYR A 238 13.08 -3.59 1.98
C TYR A 238 13.16 -4.91 2.76
N HIS A 239 13.24 -6.03 2.04
CA HIS A 239 13.38 -7.33 2.66
C HIS A 239 14.73 -7.49 3.38
N GLU A 240 15.81 -7.10 2.73
CA GLU A 240 17.16 -7.13 3.31
C GLU A 240 17.24 -6.24 4.54
N PHE A 241 16.61 -5.07 4.50
CA PHE A 241 16.48 -4.19 5.66
C PHE A 241 15.77 -4.85 6.83
N LYS A 242 14.62 -5.46 6.60
CA LYS A 242 13.90 -6.23 7.63
C LYS A 242 14.76 -7.35 8.22
N GLU A 243 15.54 -8.03 7.40
CA GLU A 243 16.41 -9.10 7.86
C GLU A 243 17.60 -8.56 8.69
N ILE A 244 18.14 -7.38 8.34
CA ILE A 244 19.16 -6.71 9.17
C ILE A 244 18.58 -6.39 10.55
N LEU A 245 17.43 -5.70 10.61
CA LEU A 245 16.80 -5.35 11.89
C LEU A 245 16.46 -6.59 12.72
N ARG A 246 16.00 -7.66 12.08
CA ARG A 246 15.67 -8.92 12.75
C ARG A 246 16.89 -9.66 13.28
N ARG A 247 17.98 -9.74 12.50
CA ARG A 247 19.23 -10.37 12.93
C ARG A 247 19.82 -9.69 14.16
N HIS A 248 19.70 -8.38 14.23
CA HIS A 248 20.18 -7.58 15.34
C HIS A 248 19.14 -7.38 16.47
N SER A 249 17.98 -8.07 16.41
CA SER A 249 16.93 -7.98 17.42
C SER A 249 16.48 -6.53 17.71
N VAL A 250 16.38 -5.70 16.68
CA VAL A 250 15.83 -4.36 16.80
C VAL A 250 14.31 -4.48 16.88
N SER A 251 13.75 -4.20 18.05
CA SER A 251 12.30 -4.33 18.33
C SER A 251 11.54 -3.02 18.17
N ASP A 252 12.18 -1.89 18.44
CA ASP A 252 11.60 -0.56 18.30
C ASP A 252 11.59 -0.15 16.82
N LYS A 253 10.41 -0.28 16.21
CA LYS A 253 10.21 -0.01 14.79
C LYS A 253 10.17 1.48 14.48
N ASP A 254 9.64 2.29 15.39
CA ASP A 254 9.55 3.73 15.23
C ASP A 254 10.93 4.37 15.27
N ASN A 255 11.76 3.92 16.22
CA ASN A 255 13.16 4.33 16.26
C ASN A 255 13.90 3.87 15.00
N ALA A 256 13.73 2.61 14.59
CA ALA A 256 14.36 2.08 13.37
C ALA A 256 13.97 2.90 12.13
N TYR A 257 12.70 3.29 12.00
CA TYR A 257 12.23 4.17 10.92
C TYR A 257 13.04 5.48 10.87
N ASN A 258 13.14 6.17 12.00
CA ASN A 258 13.87 7.43 12.08
C ASN A 258 15.35 7.27 11.71
N LYS A 259 16.01 6.20 12.18
CA LYS A 259 17.44 5.97 11.92
C LYS A 259 17.71 5.62 10.47
N ILE A 260 16.83 4.83 9.87
CA ILE A 260 16.88 4.51 8.44
C ILE A 260 16.69 5.78 7.62
N PHE A 261 15.69 6.61 7.96
CA PHE A 261 15.47 7.90 7.30
C PHE A 261 16.71 8.78 7.35
N ASN A 262 17.37 8.89 8.51
CA ASN A 262 18.57 9.68 8.66
C ASN A 262 19.72 9.18 7.75
N LEU A 263 19.89 7.85 7.63
CA LEU A 263 20.87 7.26 6.73
C LEU A 263 20.54 7.52 5.24
N PHE A 264 19.26 7.45 4.86
CA PHE A 264 18.84 7.82 3.50
C PHE A 264 19.09 9.30 3.21
N LEU A 265 18.81 10.19 4.18
CA LEU A 265 19.09 11.61 4.02
C LEU A 265 20.59 11.88 3.81
N CYS A 266 21.47 11.20 4.57
CA CYS A 266 22.91 11.27 4.36
C CYS A 266 23.29 10.85 2.93
N LYS A 267 22.76 9.74 2.46
CA LYS A 267 23.03 9.20 1.13
C LYS A 267 22.57 10.15 0.02
N ILE A 268 21.38 10.74 0.16
CA ILE A 268 20.82 11.69 -0.81
C ILE A 268 21.69 12.95 -0.91
N VAL A 269 22.11 13.48 0.23
CA VAL A 269 22.98 14.68 0.25
C VAL A 269 24.30 14.40 -0.41
N ASP A 270 24.88 13.26 -0.14
CA ASP A 270 26.16 12.85 -0.70
C ASP A 270 26.08 12.69 -2.24
N GLU A 271 24.99 12.06 -2.74
CA GLU A 271 24.74 11.96 -4.18
C GLU A 271 24.46 13.32 -4.86
N ASP A 272 23.96 14.30 -4.11
CA ASP A 272 23.58 15.60 -4.66
C ASP A 272 24.77 16.59 -4.70
N GLU A 273 25.69 16.51 -3.74
CA GLU A 273 26.81 17.42 -3.59
C GLU A 273 28.06 17.00 -4.37
N LYS A 274 28.21 15.71 -4.69
CA LYS A 274 29.43 15.15 -5.28
C LYS A 274 29.44 15.19 -6.81
N LEU A 275 30.59 15.46 -7.38
CA LEU A 275 30.84 15.34 -8.81
C LEU A 275 31.00 13.86 -9.22
N PRO A 276 30.84 13.51 -10.52
CA PRO A 276 30.88 12.11 -10.97
C PRO A 276 32.10 11.30 -10.53
N ASP A 277 33.25 11.91 -10.51
CA ASP A 277 34.53 11.24 -10.17
C ASP A 277 34.96 11.43 -8.70
N GLU A 278 34.16 12.14 -7.89
CA GLU A 278 34.42 12.32 -6.47
C GLU A 278 34.00 11.13 -5.64
N ASP A 279 34.83 10.83 -4.62
CA ASP A 279 34.53 9.77 -3.66
C ASP A 279 33.27 10.09 -2.82
N MET A 280 32.38 9.14 -2.71
CA MET A 280 31.23 9.23 -1.83
C MET A 280 31.67 9.24 -0.36
N ASP A 281 30.98 10.04 0.45
CA ASP A 281 31.14 10.04 1.90
C ASP A 281 30.23 9.01 2.58
N PHE A 282 29.11 8.65 1.94
CA PHE A 282 28.20 7.60 2.39
C PHE A 282 28.68 6.22 1.96
N GLN A 283 29.76 5.77 2.55
CA GLN A 283 30.33 4.44 2.36
C GLN A 283 31.09 4.01 3.60
N TRP A 284 31.33 2.71 3.73
CA TRP A 284 32.21 2.17 4.75
C TRP A 284 33.51 1.72 4.10
N ARG A 285 34.54 2.55 4.17
CA ARG A 285 35.83 2.27 3.55
C ARG A 285 36.55 1.12 4.27
N SER A 286 37.43 0.43 3.57
CA SER A 286 38.21 -0.64 4.17
C SER A 286 39.19 -0.08 5.22
N GLY A 287 39.20 -0.70 6.43
CA GLY A 287 40.07 -0.27 7.53
C GLY A 287 39.55 0.92 8.35
N GLU A 288 38.39 1.52 8.00
CA GLU A 288 37.83 2.60 8.83
C GLU A 288 37.20 2.05 10.12
N ASP A 289 37.40 2.77 11.21
CA ASP A 289 36.73 2.53 12.47
C ASP A 289 35.32 3.13 12.47
N ALA A 290 34.49 2.69 13.44
CA ALA A 290 33.13 3.14 13.56
C ALA A 290 32.99 4.62 13.86
N ASP A 291 33.94 5.16 14.64
CA ASP A 291 33.94 6.54 15.08
C ASP A 291 34.12 7.50 13.89
N THR A 292 35.05 7.21 13.01
CA THR A 292 35.31 7.98 11.77
C THR A 292 34.09 7.99 10.85
N VAL A 293 33.48 6.82 10.65
CA VAL A 293 32.28 6.73 9.78
C VAL A 293 31.11 7.49 10.38
N LEU A 294 30.86 7.37 11.67
CA LEU A 294 29.75 8.05 12.33
C LEU A 294 29.90 9.57 12.36
N LEU A 295 31.12 10.08 12.51
CA LEU A 295 31.41 11.51 12.40
C LEU A 295 31.09 12.02 10.99
N ARG A 296 31.54 11.29 9.95
CA ARG A 296 31.26 11.63 8.55
C ARG A 296 29.74 11.59 8.26
N LEU A 297 29.02 10.58 8.76
CA LEU A 297 27.56 10.52 8.65
C LEU A 297 26.87 11.69 9.38
N SER A 298 27.38 12.08 10.57
CA SER A 298 26.84 13.23 11.29
C SER A 298 26.98 14.52 10.50
N ASP A 299 28.07 14.73 9.80
CA ASP A 299 28.26 15.90 8.96
C ASP A 299 27.31 15.89 7.74
N LEU A 300 27.17 14.76 7.07
CA LEU A 300 26.16 14.59 6.01
C LEU A 300 24.74 14.84 6.51
N TYR A 301 24.40 14.31 7.69
CA TYR A 301 23.09 14.48 8.30
C TYR A 301 22.81 15.96 8.62
N LYS A 302 23.76 16.70 9.21
CA LYS A 302 23.61 18.14 9.46
C LYS A 302 23.39 18.92 8.17
N LYS A 303 24.17 18.62 7.14
CA LYS A 303 23.98 19.22 5.81
C LYS A 303 22.59 18.93 5.28
N GLY A 304 22.14 17.67 5.36
CA GLY A 304 20.82 17.24 4.90
C GLY A 304 19.68 17.91 5.66
N MET A 305 19.80 17.99 6.98
CA MET A 305 18.81 18.67 7.80
C MET A 305 18.70 20.16 7.43
N LYS A 306 19.82 20.81 7.18
CA LYS A 306 19.83 22.23 6.80
C LYS A 306 19.37 22.44 5.37
N SER A 307 19.93 21.70 4.40
CA SER A 307 19.70 21.94 2.96
C SER A 307 18.38 21.38 2.46
N LYS A 308 17.89 20.25 3.03
CA LYS A 308 16.69 19.55 2.54
C LYS A 308 15.47 19.74 3.44
N LEU A 309 15.67 19.95 4.73
CA LEU A 309 14.56 20.09 5.69
C LEU A 309 14.46 21.50 6.29
N ASN A 310 15.39 22.39 5.97
CA ASN A 310 15.51 23.75 6.52
C ASN A 310 15.52 23.77 8.05
N LEU A 311 16.16 22.75 8.65
CA LEU A 311 16.29 22.59 10.10
C LEU A 311 17.77 22.68 10.50
N THR A 312 18.07 23.51 11.49
CA THR A 312 19.42 23.63 12.02
C THR A 312 19.57 22.70 13.22
N ILE A 313 20.50 21.75 13.13
CA ILE A 313 20.88 20.90 14.28
C ILE A 313 21.94 21.63 15.09
N THR A 314 21.68 21.79 16.36
CA THR A 314 22.68 22.29 17.31
C THR A 314 23.60 21.14 17.69
N ASP A 315 24.83 21.20 17.23
CA ASP A 315 25.89 20.26 17.57
C ASP A 315 27.19 21.03 17.78
N TYR A 316 27.86 20.70 18.85
CA TYR A 316 29.10 21.36 19.22
C TYR A 316 30.30 20.50 18.79
N THR A 317 31.25 21.12 18.07
CA THR A 317 32.49 20.50 17.69
C THR A 317 33.56 20.79 18.73
N GLU A 318 34.66 20.04 18.66
CA GLU A 318 35.87 20.31 19.48
C GLU A 318 36.30 21.75 19.33
N LYS A 319 36.32 22.30 18.10
CA LYS A 319 36.70 23.68 17.80
C LYS A 319 35.75 24.70 18.47
N ASP A 320 34.46 24.38 18.57
CA ASP A 320 33.51 25.25 19.23
C ASP A 320 33.75 25.29 20.75
N LEU A 321 34.13 24.15 21.33
CA LEU A 321 34.48 24.05 22.72
C LEU A 321 35.81 24.75 22.99
N GLU A 322 36.84 24.56 22.15
CA GLU A 322 38.13 25.27 22.25
C GLU A 322 37.95 26.80 22.18
N LYS A 323 37.09 27.26 21.29
CA LYS A 323 36.74 28.71 21.24
C LYS A 323 36.04 29.17 22.53
N ALA A 324 35.13 28.36 23.06
CA ALA A 324 34.39 28.73 24.29
C ALA A 324 35.33 28.80 25.50
N ILE A 325 36.29 27.89 25.61
CA ILE A 325 37.27 27.88 26.74
C ILE A 325 38.49 28.77 26.48
N GLN A 326 38.61 29.36 25.29
CA GLN A 326 39.69 30.24 24.85
C GLN A 326 41.10 29.63 24.99
N ARG A 327 41.23 28.31 24.82
CA ARG A 327 42.52 27.56 24.81
C ARG A 327 42.35 26.24 24.06
N GLU A 328 43.49 25.69 23.61
CA GLU A 328 43.52 24.34 23.08
C GLU A 328 43.21 23.31 24.18
N MET A 329 42.45 22.29 23.82
CA MET A 329 42.17 21.19 24.71
C MET A 329 43.30 20.15 24.67
N PRO A 330 43.66 19.56 25.81
CA PRO A 330 44.53 18.38 25.84
C PRO A 330 43.91 17.23 25.02
N ASP A 331 44.74 16.45 24.34
CA ASP A 331 44.28 15.37 23.44
C ASP A 331 43.39 14.34 24.18
N GLU A 332 43.68 14.12 25.45
CA GLU A 332 42.89 13.24 26.29
C GLU A 332 41.42 13.74 26.50
N LEU A 333 41.27 15.06 26.70
CA LEU A 333 39.96 15.71 26.82
C LEU A 333 39.23 15.76 25.45
N LYS A 334 39.95 15.97 24.35
CA LYS A 334 39.39 15.86 22.99
C LYS A 334 38.82 14.47 22.76
N ARG A 335 39.56 13.43 23.12
CA ARG A 335 39.10 12.04 22.98
C ARG A 335 37.86 11.76 23.81
N ILE A 336 37.85 12.19 25.07
CA ILE A 336 36.65 12.01 25.94
C ILE A 336 35.45 12.78 25.38
N PHE A 337 35.66 14.00 24.87
CA PHE A 337 34.59 14.78 24.26
C PHE A 337 34.00 14.11 23.02
N VAL A 338 34.87 13.58 22.15
CA VAL A 338 34.43 12.82 20.96
C VAL A 338 33.66 11.56 21.36
N GLU A 339 34.18 10.80 22.33
CA GLU A 339 33.47 9.61 22.85
C GLU A 339 32.09 9.96 23.42
N LEU A 340 31.98 11.00 24.23
CA LEU A 340 30.72 11.46 24.81
C LEU A 340 29.74 11.95 23.73
N ARG A 341 30.24 12.65 22.72
CA ARG A 341 29.46 13.12 21.58
C ARG A 341 28.89 11.96 20.80
N LEU A 342 29.68 10.93 20.49
CA LEU A 342 29.26 9.74 19.77
C LEU A 342 28.26 8.92 20.57
N TYR A 343 28.45 8.72 21.87
CA TYR A 343 27.51 8.00 22.72
C TYR A 343 26.20 8.76 22.96
N LYS A 344 26.25 10.09 23.01
CA LYS A 344 25.07 10.93 23.17
C LYS A 344 24.33 11.19 21.84
N ASN A 345 25.01 11.03 20.71
CA ASN A 345 24.43 11.23 19.40
C ASN A 345 23.55 10.02 19.03
N ASN A 346 22.28 10.13 19.34
CA ASN A 346 21.29 9.09 19.04
C ASN A 346 20.77 9.11 17.60
N GLU A 347 21.33 9.94 16.70
CA GLU A 347 20.81 10.14 15.35
C GLU A 347 20.85 8.87 14.51
N PHE A 348 21.80 7.97 14.78
CA PHE A 348 21.96 6.70 14.07
C PHE A 348 21.81 5.47 14.95
N ALA A 349 21.52 5.62 16.24
CA ALA A 349 21.44 4.51 17.19
C ALA A 349 20.12 3.75 17.09
N PHE A 350 20.12 2.56 16.51
CA PHE A 350 18.96 1.66 16.41
C PHE A 350 18.55 1.07 17.77
N LYS A 351 19.50 0.99 18.72
CA LYS A 351 19.30 0.57 20.10
C LYS A 351 19.90 1.62 21.02
N GLU A 352 19.40 1.70 22.26
CA GLU A 352 20.00 2.59 23.25
C GLU A 352 21.49 2.28 23.47
N VAL A 353 22.29 3.34 23.57
CA VAL A 353 23.74 3.24 23.79
C VAL A 353 24.04 3.54 25.26
N PHE A 354 24.41 2.52 26.00
CA PHE A 354 24.75 2.66 27.42
C PHE A 354 26.26 2.59 27.66
N ASP A 355 26.96 1.83 26.82
CA ASP A 355 28.38 1.55 26.96
C ASP A 355 29.04 1.34 25.59
N LYS A 356 30.35 1.08 25.63
CA LYS A 356 31.12 0.82 24.42
C LYS A 356 30.67 -0.40 23.64
N ARG A 357 30.16 -1.42 24.30
CA ARG A 357 29.67 -2.63 23.65
C ARG A 357 28.38 -2.33 22.83
N THR A 358 27.42 -1.65 23.43
CA THR A 358 26.16 -1.29 22.77
C THR A 358 26.39 -0.29 21.63
N PHE A 359 27.43 0.57 21.74
CA PHE A 359 27.89 1.42 20.66
C PHE A 359 28.35 0.60 19.44
N TYR A 360 29.23 -0.40 19.64
CA TYR A 360 29.71 -1.24 18.54
C TYR A 360 28.61 -2.16 17.98
N GLU A 361 27.64 -2.60 18.79
CA GLU A 361 26.45 -3.31 18.29
C GLU A 361 25.65 -2.42 17.32
N ASN A 362 25.47 -1.14 17.63
CA ASN A 362 24.85 -0.19 16.72
C ASN A 362 25.68 0.08 15.46
N ALA A 363 26.99 0.23 15.62
CA ALA A 363 27.89 0.41 14.49
C ALA A 363 27.85 -0.77 13.50
N ALA A 364 27.68 -1.99 14.00
CA ALA A 364 27.51 -3.17 13.15
C ALA A 364 26.22 -3.12 12.33
N ILE A 365 25.11 -2.65 12.92
CA ILE A 365 23.83 -2.45 12.20
C ILE A 365 24.02 -1.39 11.11
N ILE A 366 24.60 -0.25 11.47
CA ILE A 366 24.84 0.87 10.55
C ILE A 366 25.72 0.41 9.38
N LYS A 367 26.77 -0.37 9.66
CA LYS A 367 27.64 -0.93 8.63
C LYS A 367 26.90 -1.78 7.62
N GLU A 368 26.01 -2.68 8.07
CA GLU A 368 25.23 -3.52 7.19
C GLU A 368 24.26 -2.67 6.34
N VAL A 369 23.67 -1.62 6.92
CA VAL A 369 22.80 -0.70 6.21
C VAL A 369 23.57 0.12 5.16
N ILE A 370 24.75 0.65 5.51
CA ILE A 370 25.62 1.36 4.56
C ILE A 370 25.98 0.43 3.40
N ARG A 371 26.43 -0.81 3.69
CA ARG A 371 26.79 -1.80 2.67
C ARG A 371 25.63 -2.15 1.74
N LEU A 372 24.40 -2.15 2.25
CA LEU A 372 23.19 -2.35 1.45
C LEU A 372 22.96 -1.21 0.45
N LEU A 373 23.27 0.03 0.85
CA LEU A 373 22.92 1.25 0.11
C LEU A 373 24.08 1.91 -0.65
N GLU A 374 25.35 1.73 -0.21
CA GLU A 374 26.48 2.51 -0.71
C GLU A 374 26.71 2.45 -2.23
N ARG A 375 26.42 1.28 -2.85
CA ARG A 375 26.53 1.10 -4.31
C ARG A 375 25.22 1.31 -5.05
N LYS A 376 24.16 1.76 -4.37
CA LYS A 376 22.87 2.03 -4.95
C LYS A 376 22.71 3.53 -5.19
N GLN A 377 22.23 3.88 -6.36
CA GLN A 377 21.82 5.24 -6.66
C GLN A 377 20.40 5.45 -6.16
N ILE A 378 20.16 6.48 -5.36
CA ILE A 378 18.83 6.84 -4.85
C ILE A 378 18.20 7.93 -5.70
N LYS A 379 19.00 8.86 -6.24
CA LYS A 379 18.53 9.93 -7.10
C LYS A 379 18.62 9.52 -8.57
N TYR A 380 17.48 9.43 -9.26
CA TYR A 380 17.42 9.15 -10.70
C TYR A 380 16.92 10.37 -11.47
N SER A 381 17.15 10.39 -12.77
CA SER A 381 16.59 11.39 -13.69
C SER A 381 15.14 11.17 -14.07
N THR A 382 14.53 10.05 -13.66
CA THR A 382 13.15 9.65 -13.98
C THR A 382 12.34 9.48 -12.71
N LYS A 383 11.00 9.55 -12.83
CA LYS A 383 10.02 9.43 -11.75
C LYS A 383 10.35 8.33 -10.74
N GLN A 384 10.45 8.71 -9.47
CA GLN A 384 10.81 7.80 -8.39
C GLN A 384 9.71 7.64 -7.35
N GLN A 385 9.07 6.49 -7.40
CA GLN A 385 8.08 6.09 -6.40
C GLN A 385 8.68 5.29 -5.22
N PHE A 386 9.96 4.94 -5.34
CA PHE A 386 10.64 3.99 -4.46
C PHE A 386 10.65 4.39 -2.99
N LEU A 387 11.02 5.63 -2.69
CA LEU A 387 11.17 6.06 -1.29
C LEU A 387 9.83 6.21 -0.59
N GLY A 388 8.82 6.76 -1.25
CA GLY A 388 7.47 6.82 -0.71
C GLY A 388 6.96 5.43 -0.34
N ASP A 389 7.01 4.50 -1.28
CA ASP A 389 6.62 3.09 -1.08
C ASP A 389 7.46 2.38 0.00
N PHE A 390 8.77 2.65 0.03
CA PHE A 390 9.69 2.06 1.00
C PHE A 390 9.37 2.52 2.43
N PHE A 391 9.25 3.83 2.63
CA PHE A 391 8.94 4.38 3.94
C PHE A 391 7.50 4.11 4.37
N GLU A 392 6.56 4.09 3.44
CA GLU A 392 5.20 3.64 3.70
C GLU A 392 5.17 2.20 4.23
N LYS A 393 5.93 1.29 3.61
CA LYS A 393 6.04 -0.11 4.06
C LYS A 393 6.69 -0.23 5.44
N LEU A 394 7.67 0.61 5.75
CA LEU A 394 8.27 0.65 7.09
C LEU A 394 7.27 1.09 8.16
N LEU A 395 6.48 2.14 7.89
CA LEU A 395 5.44 2.62 8.80
C LEU A 395 4.30 1.62 9.00
N ASN A 396 3.97 0.84 7.96
CA ASN A 396 2.92 -0.18 8.04
C ASN A 396 3.12 -1.25 9.12
N MET A 397 4.29 -1.32 9.71
CA MET A 397 4.62 -2.36 10.68
C MET A 397 4.13 -2.09 12.12
N GLY A 398 3.57 -0.94 12.44
CA GLY A 398 3.15 -0.65 13.80
C GLY A 398 2.08 0.42 14.03
N VAL A 399 1.95 1.40 13.18
CA VAL A 399 1.21 2.66 13.48
C VAL A 399 -0.13 2.76 12.77
N LYS A 400 -0.42 1.96 11.75
CA LYS A 400 -1.57 2.15 10.85
C LYS A 400 -2.95 1.97 11.46
N GLN A 401 -3.10 1.18 12.52
CA GLN A 401 -4.45 0.89 13.06
C GLN A 401 -4.97 1.91 14.06
N GLU A 402 -4.08 2.64 14.72
CA GLU A 402 -4.46 3.54 15.81
C GLU A 402 -4.83 4.96 15.36
N SER A 403 -4.35 5.41 14.18
CA SER A 403 -4.51 6.81 13.75
C SER A 403 -5.45 7.02 12.56
N GLY A 404 -6.16 6.00 12.05
CA GLY A 404 -7.09 6.15 10.92
C GLY A 404 -6.44 6.62 9.60
N GLN A 405 -5.11 6.54 9.50
CA GLN A 405 -4.36 7.00 8.33
C GLN A 405 -4.31 5.92 7.25
N PHE A 406 -4.75 6.25 6.04
CA PHE A 406 -4.69 5.39 4.87
C PHE A 406 -3.91 6.11 3.77
N PHE A 407 -2.85 5.47 3.28
CA PHE A 407 -2.07 6.03 2.18
C PHE A 407 -2.81 5.86 0.86
N THR A 408 -2.84 6.93 0.07
CA THR A 408 -3.46 6.91 -1.26
C THR A 408 -2.56 6.17 -2.23
N PRO A 409 -3.03 5.08 -2.87
CA PRO A 409 -2.26 4.42 -3.93
C PRO A 409 -1.93 5.39 -5.06
N ILE A 410 -0.71 5.33 -5.59
CA ILE A 410 -0.26 6.23 -6.65
C ILE A 410 -1.18 6.23 -7.86
N PRO A 411 -1.70 5.08 -8.37
CA PRO A 411 -2.65 5.12 -9.49
C PRO A 411 -3.93 5.91 -9.18
N ILE A 412 -4.36 5.97 -7.91
CA ILE A 412 -5.53 6.76 -7.50
C ILE A 412 -5.16 8.25 -7.43
N ALA A 413 -3.99 8.61 -6.90
CA ALA A 413 -3.52 10.00 -6.90
C ALA A 413 -3.38 10.53 -8.33
N GLU A 414 -2.77 9.76 -9.22
CA GLU A 414 -2.64 10.08 -10.65
C GLU A 414 -4.01 10.23 -11.33
N PHE A 415 -4.93 9.30 -11.07
CA PHE A 415 -6.30 9.36 -11.58
C PHE A 415 -7.00 10.67 -11.20
N ILE A 416 -6.93 11.04 -9.92
CA ILE A 416 -7.58 12.26 -9.43
C ILE A 416 -6.98 13.49 -10.11
N LEU A 417 -5.66 13.60 -10.22
CA LEU A 417 -5.01 14.74 -10.84
C LEU A 417 -5.24 14.83 -12.36
N ARG A 418 -5.29 13.69 -13.05
CA ARG A 418 -5.68 13.64 -14.47
C ARG A 418 -7.15 14.03 -14.69
N SER A 419 -7.99 13.87 -13.69
CA SER A 419 -9.40 14.24 -13.71
C SER A 419 -9.64 15.74 -13.49
N LEU A 420 -8.65 16.47 -12.96
CA LEU A 420 -8.77 17.91 -12.66
C LEU A 420 -8.34 18.77 -13.85
N PRO A 421 -8.96 19.95 -14.06
CA PRO A 421 -8.72 20.80 -15.23
C PRO A 421 -7.43 21.65 -15.13
N ILE A 422 -6.30 21.04 -14.74
CA ILE A 422 -5.01 21.70 -14.50
C ILE A 422 -4.58 22.50 -15.75
N LYS A 423 -4.63 21.86 -16.92
CA LYS A 423 -4.27 22.52 -18.19
C LYS A 423 -5.11 23.77 -18.43
N SER A 424 -6.41 23.67 -18.21
CA SER A 424 -7.33 24.79 -18.45
C SER A 424 -7.05 25.96 -17.51
N ILE A 425 -6.69 25.69 -16.27
CA ILE A 425 -6.29 26.73 -15.29
C ILE A 425 -5.01 27.42 -15.77
N ILE A 426 -4.01 26.67 -16.22
CA ILE A 426 -2.77 27.22 -16.78
C ILE A 426 -3.08 28.08 -18.02
N ASP A 427 -3.84 27.55 -18.97
CA ASP A 427 -4.20 28.23 -20.19
C ASP A 427 -5.01 29.55 -19.94
N GLU A 428 -5.85 29.56 -18.90
CA GLU A 428 -6.61 30.73 -18.48
C GLU A 428 -5.70 31.81 -17.88
N LYS A 429 -4.82 31.45 -16.94
CA LYS A 429 -3.85 32.37 -16.35
C LYS A 429 -2.88 32.94 -17.40
N ILE A 430 -2.46 32.14 -18.38
CA ILE A 430 -1.65 32.61 -19.51
C ILE A 430 -2.42 33.65 -20.31
N ARG A 431 -3.70 33.38 -20.67
CA ARG A 431 -4.55 34.34 -21.38
C ARG A 431 -4.76 35.65 -20.62
N ASN A 432 -4.91 35.55 -19.31
CA ASN A 432 -5.07 36.71 -18.43
C ASN A 432 -3.74 37.46 -18.19
N LYS A 433 -2.62 36.97 -18.76
CA LYS A 433 -1.28 37.55 -18.64
C LYS A 433 -0.77 37.56 -17.17
N GLU A 434 -1.23 36.62 -16.36
CA GLU A 434 -0.70 36.44 -15.01
C GLU A 434 0.75 36.03 -15.11
N GLU A 435 1.67 36.70 -14.41
CA GLU A 435 3.09 36.32 -14.39
C GLU A 435 3.27 34.93 -13.75
N LYS A 436 2.53 34.65 -12.66
CA LYS A 436 2.47 33.39 -11.96
C LYS A 436 1.33 32.53 -12.51
N PHE A 437 1.53 31.98 -13.68
CA PHE A 437 0.49 31.28 -14.43
C PHE A 437 0.30 29.81 -14.06
N LEU A 438 1.10 29.25 -13.12
CA LEU A 438 0.88 27.90 -12.61
C LEU A 438 -0.18 27.88 -11.50
N PRO A 439 -0.89 26.76 -11.30
CA PRO A 439 -1.87 26.66 -10.23
C PRO A 439 -1.19 26.50 -8.86
N TYR A 440 -1.71 27.16 -7.84
CA TYR A 440 -1.41 26.85 -6.44
C TYR A 440 -2.19 25.60 -6.03
N ILE A 441 -1.48 24.55 -5.63
CA ILE A 441 -2.02 23.24 -5.29
C ILE A 441 -1.70 22.94 -3.83
N ILE A 442 -2.66 22.43 -3.08
CA ILE A 442 -2.46 22.02 -1.68
C ILE A 442 -3.08 20.66 -1.39
N ASP A 443 -2.34 19.87 -0.60
CA ASP A 443 -2.84 18.71 0.14
C ASP A 443 -2.69 18.99 1.64
N TYR A 444 -3.79 19.16 2.35
CA TYR A 444 -3.79 19.52 3.77
C TYR A 444 -3.68 18.30 4.72
N SER A 445 -3.50 17.12 4.20
CA SER A 445 -3.29 15.85 4.92
C SER A 445 -2.38 14.94 4.09
N CYS A 446 -1.19 15.45 3.74
CA CYS A 446 -0.44 14.93 2.60
C CYS A 446 0.21 13.54 2.82
N GLY A 447 0.26 13.04 4.04
CA GLY A 447 0.78 11.72 4.35
C GLY A 447 2.16 11.49 3.75
N SER A 448 2.30 10.48 2.89
CA SER A 448 3.53 10.17 2.16
C SER A 448 3.83 11.09 0.96
N GLY A 449 2.93 12.03 0.64
CA GLY A 449 3.13 13.02 -0.42
C GLY A 449 2.78 12.59 -1.84
N HIS A 450 2.08 11.48 -2.03
CA HIS A 450 1.75 10.98 -3.37
C HIS A 450 0.94 11.98 -4.21
N PHE A 451 0.00 12.70 -3.62
CA PHE A 451 -0.71 13.76 -4.36
C PHE A 451 0.20 14.90 -4.77
N LEU A 452 1.18 15.25 -3.93
CA LEU A 452 2.09 16.36 -4.22
C LEU A 452 3.04 16.00 -5.34
N THR A 453 3.66 14.82 -5.28
CA THR A 453 4.58 14.35 -6.32
C THR A 453 3.86 14.15 -7.66
N GLU A 454 2.64 13.59 -7.65
CA GLU A 454 1.84 13.48 -8.87
C GLU A 454 1.38 14.85 -9.40
N SER A 455 1.10 15.82 -8.52
CA SER A 455 0.80 17.21 -8.92
C SER A 455 1.98 17.86 -9.66
N MET A 456 3.18 17.67 -9.13
CA MET A 456 4.41 18.17 -9.75
C MET A 456 4.61 17.57 -11.15
N GLU A 457 4.51 16.26 -11.28
CA GLU A 457 4.64 15.55 -12.55
C GLU A 457 3.59 16.05 -13.55
N ARG A 458 2.35 16.24 -13.11
CA ARG A 458 1.27 16.64 -13.99
C ARG A 458 1.41 18.08 -14.46
N VAL A 459 1.78 19.01 -13.59
CA VAL A 459 2.04 20.40 -13.95
C VAL A 459 3.25 20.47 -14.88
N GLN A 460 4.35 19.78 -14.56
CA GLN A 460 5.56 19.73 -15.41
C GLN A 460 5.25 19.16 -16.81
N TYR A 461 4.40 18.12 -16.88
CA TYR A 461 3.93 17.57 -18.16
C TYR A 461 3.25 18.63 -19.03
N TYR A 462 2.42 19.49 -18.45
CA TYR A 462 1.78 20.57 -19.20
C TYR A 462 2.76 21.72 -19.50
N MET A 463 3.63 22.08 -18.57
CA MET A 463 4.67 23.10 -18.78
C MET A 463 5.54 22.79 -20.00
N ASN A 464 5.99 21.54 -20.13
CA ASN A 464 6.81 21.08 -21.24
C ASN A 464 6.11 21.15 -22.61
N ARG A 465 4.79 21.42 -22.61
CA ARG A 465 3.93 21.50 -23.82
C ARG A 465 3.35 22.90 -24.04
N ILE A 466 3.79 23.90 -23.29
CA ILE A 466 3.35 25.27 -23.46
C ILE A 466 3.93 25.83 -24.77
N ASP A 467 3.07 26.45 -25.57
CA ASP A 467 3.47 27.20 -26.73
C ASP A 467 4.01 28.58 -26.29
N GLU A 468 5.34 28.72 -26.29
CA GLU A 468 5.98 29.97 -25.86
C GLU A 468 5.59 31.20 -26.71
N SER A 469 5.07 31.00 -27.90
CA SER A 469 4.60 32.13 -28.73
C SER A 469 3.42 32.90 -28.11
N LYS A 470 2.65 32.24 -27.28
CA LYS A 470 1.48 32.78 -26.55
C LYS A 470 1.82 33.51 -25.26
N LEU A 471 3.05 33.38 -24.79
CA LEU A 471 3.49 33.93 -23.52
C LEU A 471 3.94 35.39 -23.63
N SER A 472 3.61 36.20 -22.63
CA SER A 472 4.20 37.54 -22.42
C SER A 472 5.68 37.44 -22.04
N VAL A 473 6.40 38.55 -22.11
CA VAL A 473 7.83 38.57 -21.76
C VAL A 473 8.06 38.12 -20.30
N GLY A 474 7.25 38.62 -19.36
CA GLY A 474 7.34 38.19 -17.94
C GLY A 474 7.09 36.69 -17.75
N GLN A 475 6.06 36.14 -18.43
CA GLN A 475 5.75 34.71 -18.39
C GLN A 475 6.88 33.86 -18.99
N LYS A 476 7.53 34.29 -20.08
CA LYS A 476 8.68 33.59 -20.65
C LYS A 476 9.86 33.57 -19.72
N ASN A 477 10.12 34.69 -19.03
CA ASN A 477 11.20 34.73 -18.03
C ASN A 477 10.93 33.78 -16.88
N ASN A 478 9.70 33.74 -16.36
CA ASN A 478 9.33 32.80 -15.31
C ASN A 478 9.45 31.35 -15.79
N LEU A 479 8.95 31.00 -16.98
CA LEU A 479 9.06 29.65 -17.52
C LEU A 479 10.52 29.18 -17.60
N ARG A 480 11.44 30.06 -18.00
CA ARG A 480 12.89 29.75 -18.05
C ARG A 480 13.52 29.56 -16.67
N ASN A 481 13.06 30.33 -15.67
CA ASN A 481 13.54 30.21 -14.29
C ASN A 481 12.97 28.99 -13.56
N TRP A 482 11.88 28.41 -14.05
CA TRP A 482 11.19 27.25 -13.47
C TRP A 482 11.68 25.90 -14.01
N ASN A 483 12.92 25.83 -14.49
CA ASN A 483 13.52 24.59 -14.95
C ASN A 483 13.62 23.55 -13.81
N ASN A 484 13.51 22.28 -14.17
CA ASN A 484 13.72 21.15 -13.25
C ASN A 484 12.89 21.23 -11.94
N PHE A 485 11.59 21.51 -12.05
CA PHE A 485 10.65 21.62 -10.93
C PHE A 485 10.93 22.76 -9.94
N ALA A 486 11.84 23.69 -10.22
CA ALA A 486 12.13 24.84 -9.34
C ALA A 486 10.91 25.69 -8.99
N TRP A 487 9.84 25.59 -9.77
CA TRP A 487 8.54 26.24 -9.54
C TRP A 487 7.78 25.64 -8.36
N ALA A 488 8.00 24.35 -8.02
CA ALA A 488 7.17 23.64 -7.05
C ALA A 488 7.25 24.26 -5.64
N LYS A 489 8.43 24.81 -5.27
CA LYS A 489 8.61 25.53 -4.00
C LYS A 489 7.70 26.73 -3.81
N GLU A 490 7.12 27.25 -4.88
CA GLU A 490 6.16 28.36 -4.79
C GLU A 490 4.73 27.88 -4.87
N PHE A 491 4.43 26.88 -5.67
CA PHE A 491 3.06 26.51 -6.06
C PHE A 491 2.52 25.26 -5.38
N ILE A 492 3.38 24.40 -4.79
CA ILE A 492 2.98 23.13 -4.18
C ILE A 492 3.07 23.25 -2.65
N TYR A 493 1.97 22.92 -1.99
CA TYR A 493 1.82 22.97 -0.54
C TYR A 493 1.32 21.65 0.02
N GLY A 494 1.91 21.19 1.13
CA GLY A 494 1.46 20.03 1.87
C GLY A 494 1.44 20.30 3.37
N ILE A 495 0.44 19.78 4.08
CA ILE A 495 0.39 19.84 5.55
C ILE A 495 0.31 18.41 6.06
N GLU A 496 1.11 18.09 7.08
CA GLU A 496 1.11 16.78 7.72
C GLU A 496 1.35 16.91 9.22
N ASP A 497 0.51 16.25 10.02
CA ASP A 497 0.53 16.28 11.49
C ASP A 497 1.50 15.25 12.10
N ASP A 498 1.93 14.24 11.34
CA ASP A 498 2.99 13.32 11.74
C ASP A 498 4.34 13.84 11.25
N TYR A 499 5.23 14.17 12.18
CA TYR A 499 6.57 14.69 11.88
C TYR A 499 7.40 13.75 11.00
N ARG A 500 7.23 12.43 11.14
CA ARG A 500 7.96 11.43 10.36
C ARG A 500 7.51 11.47 8.89
N LEU A 501 6.20 11.53 8.67
CA LEU A 501 5.62 11.66 7.34
C LEU A 501 5.97 12.99 6.70
N ALA A 502 5.88 14.09 7.42
CA ALA A 502 6.28 15.40 6.92
C ALA A 502 7.72 15.43 6.41
N LYS A 503 8.65 14.83 7.16
CA LYS A 503 10.05 14.66 6.71
C LYS A 503 10.15 13.81 5.45
N THR A 504 9.46 12.67 5.43
CA THR A 504 9.49 11.74 4.29
C THR A 504 8.95 12.41 3.03
N THR A 505 7.86 13.15 3.17
CA THR A 505 7.23 13.89 2.07
C THR A 505 8.16 14.97 1.52
N LYS A 506 8.86 15.72 2.38
CA LYS A 506 9.88 16.68 1.94
C LYS A 506 10.96 16.01 1.08
N VAL A 507 11.48 14.89 1.57
CA VAL A 507 12.51 14.15 0.83
C VAL A 507 11.95 13.53 -0.47
N ALA A 508 10.73 13.02 -0.45
CA ALA A 508 10.06 12.49 -1.64
C ALA A 508 9.89 13.58 -2.72
N CYS A 509 9.43 14.76 -2.35
CA CYS A 509 9.34 15.92 -3.23
C CYS A 509 10.71 16.28 -3.81
N PHE A 510 11.71 16.40 -2.95
CA PHE A 510 13.08 16.68 -3.38
C PHE A 510 13.62 15.66 -4.40
N LEU A 511 13.40 14.38 -4.18
CA LEU A 511 13.86 13.32 -5.09
C LEU A 511 13.12 13.30 -6.42
N ASN A 512 11.90 13.82 -6.47
CA ASN A 512 11.19 14.03 -7.74
C ASN A 512 11.66 15.28 -8.49
N GLY A 513 12.70 15.97 -8.00
CA GLY A 513 13.46 16.97 -8.75
C GLY A 513 13.24 18.43 -8.38
N ASP A 514 12.35 18.74 -7.41
CA ASP A 514 11.97 20.12 -7.12
C ASP A 514 12.72 20.77 -5.96
N GLY A 515 13.40 19.97 -5.18
CA GLY A 515 14.23 20.45 -4.09
C GLY A 515 13.52 21.00 -2.84
N GLU A 516 12.36 21.65 -2.90
CA GLU A 516 11.83 22.40 -1.75
C GLU A 516 10.31 22.66 -1.78
N GLY A 517 9.47 21.64 -1.93
CA GLY A 517 8.01 21.81 -1.75
C GLY A 517 7.68 22.39 -0.36
N ASN A 518 6.64 23.24 -0.25
CA ASN A 518 6.18 23.80 1.02
C ASN A 518 5.48 22.72 1.86
N ILE A 519 6.25 21.79 2.43
CA ILE A 519 5.72 20.77 3.33
C ILE A 519 5.79 21.27 4.75
N ILE A 520 4.63 21.41 5.39
CA ILE A 520 4.43 22.03 6.67
C ILE A 520 4.09 20.95 7.70
N TYR A 521 4.91 20.85 8.74
CA TYR A 521 4.58 20.03 9.91
C TYR A 521 3.61 20.83 10.80
N ALA A 522 2.33 20.51 10.67
CA ALA A 522 1.25 21.15 11.42
C ALA A 522 -0.06 20.37 11.27
N ASN A 523 -1.07 20.72 12.06
CA ASN A 523 -2.41 20.19 11.86
C ASN A 523 -3.09 20.92 10.68
N GLY A 524 -3.63 20.16 9.71
CA GLY A 524 -4.35 20.71 8.55
C GLY A 524 -5.60 21.51 8.88
N LEU A 525 -6.08 21.42 10.13
CA LEU A 525 -7.23 22.16 10.65
C LEU A 525 -6.85 23.33 11.57
N ASP A 526 -5.56 23.67 11.70
CA ASP A 526 -5.14 24.88 12.43
C ASP A 526 -5.66 26.15 11.77
N SER A 527 -5.78 27.23 12.54
CA SER A 527 -6.11 28.56 12.02
C SER A 527 -5.07 29.06 11.04
N PHE A 528 -5.47 29.86 10.05
CA PHE A 528 -4.54 30.35 9.01
C PHE A 528 -3.49 31.35 9.52
N ASP A 529 -3.69 31.95 10.71
CA ASP A 529 -2.70 32.78 11.40
C ASP A 529 -1.69 31.98 12.24
N SER A 530 -1.83 30.65 12.27
CA SER A 530 -0.90 29.76 12.99
C SER A 530 0.56 30.09 12.68
N PRO A 531 1.44 30.17 13.68
CA PRO A 531 2.86 30.42 13.46
C PRO A 531 3.55 29.30 12.70
N ASN A 532 2.94 28.11 12.61
CA ASN A 532 3.45 26.97 11.85
C ASN A 532 3.18 27.10 10.35
N TYR A 533 2.25 27.99 9.95
CA TYR A 533 1.92 28.21 8.55
C TYR A 533 2.76 29.33 7.96
N TRP A 534 3.10 29.21 6.69
CA TRP A 534 3.86 30.23 5.92
C TRP A 534 3.41 30.34 4.48
N GLY A 535 3.99 31.30 3.74
CA GLY A 535 3.71 31.53 2.32
C GLY A 535 2.24 31.84 2.04
N MET A 536 1.70 31.23 1.00
CA MET A 536 0.30 31.42 0.59
C MET A 536 -0.71 30.89 1.62
N LEU A 537 -0.31 29.95 2.49
CA LEU A 537 -1.20 29.36 3.49
C LEU A 537 -1.47 30.31 4.66
N ARG A 538 -0.49 31.11 5.06
CA ARG A 538 -0.63 32.02 6.22
C ARG A 538 -1.43 33.27 5.85
N CYS A 539 -2.50 33.54 6.59
CA CYS A 539 -3.26 34.80 6.51
C CYS A 539 -3.99 35.07 7.82
N GLU A 540 -4.43 36.31 8.01
CA GLU A 540 -5.18 36.77 9.21
C GLU A 540 -6.69 36.52 9.08
N SER A 541 -7.18 36.09 7.93
CA SER A 541 -8.59 35.81 7.66
C SER A 541 -8.96 34.38 8.02
N ASP A 542 -10.21 34.15 8.43
CA ASP A 542 -10.77 32.81 8.65
C ASP A 542 -10.89 31.97 7.37
N GLU A 543 -10.88 32.64 6.22
CA GLU A 543 -10.84 32.01 4.90
C GLU A 543 -9.55 32.41 4.15
N ASN A 544 -8.83 31.41 3.65
CA ASN A 544 -7.61 31.64 2.86
C ASN A 544 -7.92 32.09 1.43
N ASN A 545 -8.76 31.34 0.69
CA ASN A 545 -9.24 31.66 -0.66
C ASN A 545 -8.13 31.87 -1.71
N ARG A 546 -6.97 31.19 -1.59
CA ARG A 546 -5.79 31.43 -2.44
C ARG A 546 -5.39 30.28 -3.33
N PHE A 547 -5.90 29.07 -3.06
CA PHE A 547 -5.52 27.87 -3.81
C PHE A 547 -6.43 27.63 -5.01
N ASP A 548 -5.82 27.28 -6.13
CA ASP A 548 -6.54 26.91 -7.35
C ASP A 548 -7.08 25.48 -7.25
N ILE A 549 -6.31 24.59 -6.61
CA ILE A 549 -6.58 23.16 -6.52
C ILE A 549 -6.34 22.66 -5.12
N VAL A 550 -7.28 21.88 -4.61
CA VAL A 550 -7.15 21.08 -3.37
C VAL A 550 -7.27 19.62 -3.74
N VAL A 551 -6.32 18.81 -3.32
CA VAL A 551 -6.39 17.35 -3.37
C VAL A 551 -6.10 16.80 -1.99
N ALA A 552 -6.88 15.82 -1.53
CA ALA A 552 -6.66 15.27 -0.20
C ALA A 552 -7.31 13.91 -0.01
N ASN A 553 -6.73 13.13 0.87
CA ASN A 553 -7.32 11.97 1.50
C ASN A 553 -7.26 12.16 3.02
N PRO A 554 -8.19 12.93 3.62
CA PRO A 554 -8.16 13.21 5.04
C PRO A 554 -8.36 11.94 5.89
N PRO A 555 -7.89 11.92 7.14
CA PRO A 555 -8.14 10.81 8.04
C PRO A 555 -9.64 10.68 8.35
N TYR A 556 -10.13 9.43 8.56
CA TYR A 556 -11.54 9.15 8.84
C TYR A 556 -11.74 8.64 10.26
N SER A 557 -12.80 9.14 10.93
CA SER A 557 -13.28 8.61 12.22
C SER A 557 -12.18 8.52 13.27
N VAL A 558 -11.40 9.57 13.45
CA VAL A 558 -10.32 9.62 14.45
C VAL A 558 -10.85 10.18 15.76
N SER A 559 -10.91 9.34 16.80
CA SER A 559 -11.31 9.75 18.14
C SER A 559 -10.37 10.82 18.71
N ASP A 560 -10.96 11.74 19.50
CA ASP A 560 -10.27 12.82 20.23
C ASP A 560 -9.47 13.83 19.38
N PHE A 561 -9.50 13.70 18.04
CA PHE A 561 -8.80 14.64 17.14
C PHE A 561 -9.38 16.05 17.24
N LYS A 562 -10.71 16.17 17.38
CA LYS A 562 -11.44 17.43 17.48
C LYS A 562 -10.98 18.29 18.67
N GLU A 563 -10.59 17.63 19.79
CA GLU A 563 -10.08 18.31 20.98
C GLU A 563 -8.69 18.94 20.76
N ARG A 564 -7.95 18.49 19.76
CA ARG A 564 -6.62 19.02 19.38
C ARG A 564 -6.71 20.30 18.55
N ILE A 565 -7.90 20.64 18.02
CA ILE A 565 -8.10 21.82 17.18
C ILE A 565 -8.30 23.04 18.10
N LYS A 566 -7.30 23.90 18.15
CA LYS A 566 -7.37 25.15 18.94
C LYS A 566 -8.40 26.11 18.32
N ASN A 567 -9.30 26.62 19.16
CA ASN A 567 -10.34 27.56 18.73
C ASN A 567 -11.24 27.07 17.59
N GLY A 568 -11.44 25.73 17.43
CA GLY A 568 -12.19 25.15 16.33
C GLY A 568 -13.59 25.73 16.12
N ARG A 569 -14.29 26.13 17.22
CA ARG A 569 -15.61 26.81 17.15
C ARG A 569 -15.57 28.15 16.44
N GLN A 570 -14.45 28.86 16.52
CA GLN A 570 -14.27 30.13 15.85
C GLN A 570 -14.09 29.98 14.34
N TYR A 571 -13.34 28.95 13.92
CA TYR A 571 -12.90 28.82 12.55
C TYR A 571 -13.75 27.86 11.71
N PHE A 572 -14.59 27.01 12.34
CA PHE A 572 -15.41 26.02 11.64
C PHE A 572 -16.88 26.14 12.03
N SER A 573 -17.75 26.43 11.07
CA SER A 573 -19.19 26.51 11.24
C SER A 573 -19.84 25.13 11.53
N LEU A 574 -19.15 24.06 11.15
CA LEU A 574 -19.57 22.69 11.36
C LEU A 574 -19.05 22.09 12.68
N PHE A 575 -18.21 22.79 13.44
CA PHE A 575 -17.53 22.25 14.60
C PHE A 575 -18.49 21.62 15.63
N ASP A 576 -19.57 22.31 15.98
CA ASP A 576 -20.57 21.80 16.93
C ASP A 576 -21.70 20.98 16.28
N LYS A 577 -21.72 20.89 14.94
CA LYS A 577 -22.75 20.18 14.16
C LYS A 577 -22.33 18.79 13.69
N CYS A 578 -21.04 18.47 13.75
CA CYS A 578 -20.50 17.17 13.43
C CYS A 578 -20.25 16.33 14.69
N GLY A 579 -20.31 15.01 14.55
CA GLY A 579 -20.01 14.08 15.64
C GLY A 579 -18.60 14.27 16.21
N LYS A 580 -18.32 13.65 17.36
CA LYS A 580 -17.02 13.76 18.02
C LYS A 580 -15.90 13.17 17.15
N ASP A 581 -16.21 12.11 16.42
CA ASP A 581 -15.26 11.35 15.59
C ASP A 581 -15.36 11.67 14.08
N ASP A 582 -16.28 12.56 13.67
CA ASP A 582 -16.54 12.90 12.24
C ASP A 582 -15.67 14.06 11.77
N ILE A 583 -14.37 13.95 11.93
CA ILE A 583 -13.41 15.01 11.58
C ILE A 583 -13.37 15.31 10.08
N GLU A 584 -13.69 14.33 9.21
CA GLU A 584 -13.79 14.51 7.77
C GLU A 584 -14.75 15.63 7.36
N SER A 585 -15.76 15.93 8.20
CA SER A 585 -16.66 17.06 8.02
C SER A 585 -15.93 18.41 8.07
N LEU A 586 -14.99 18.55 9.00
CA LEU A 586 -14.17 19.76 9.13
C LEU A 586 -13.15 19.87 7.98
N PHE A 587 -12.66 18.77 7.46
CA PHE A 587 -11.78 18.78 6.29
C PHE A 587 -12.52 19.19 5.00
N VAL A 588 -13.82 18.86 4.87
CA VAL A 588 -14.65 19.38 3.77
C VAL A 588 -14.82 20.89 3.90
N GLU A 589 -15.06 21.42 5.11
CA GLU A 589 -15.13 22.86 5.33
C GLU A 589 -13.79 23.54 5.05
N ARG A 590 -12.68 22.94 5.48
CA ARG A 590 -11.31 23.40 5.16
C ARG A 590 -11.06 23.50 3.67
N THR A 591 -11.55 22.54 2.89
CA THR A 591 -11.48 22.59 1.42
C THR A 591 -12.13 23.88 0.89
N GLY A 592 -13.30 24.23 1.41
CA GLY A 592 -13.98 25.49 1.04
C GLY A 592 -13.20 26.75 1.43
N GLN A 593 -12.60 26.76 2.62
CA GLN A 593 -11.80 27.88 3.12
C GLN A 593 -10.50 28.09 2.33
N LEU A 594 -9.89 27.02 1.79
CA LEU A 594 -8.64 27.10 1.04
C LEU A 594 -8.83 27.55 -0.41
N LEU A 595 -9.88 27.05 -1.06
CA LEU A 595 -10.10 27.30 -2.49
C LEU A 595 -10.53 28.72 -2.75
N LYS A 596 -9.93 29.32 -3.80
CA LYS A 596 -10.44 30.55 -4.41
C LYS A 596 -11.77 30.31 -5.14
N ASP A 597 -12.45 31.37 -5.53
CA ASP A 597 -13.62 31.30 -6.38
C ASP A 597 -13.34 30.50 -7.66
N ASN A 598 -14.21 29.59 -8.03
CA ASN A 598 -14.08 28.64 -9.13
C ASN A 598 -12.92 27.64 -9.00
N GLY A 599 -12.17 27.64 -7.91
CA GLY A 599 -11.16 26.64 -7.60
C GLY A 599 -11.75 25.24 -7.51
N VAL A 600 -10.93 24.23 -7.76
CA VAL A 600 -11.38 22.85 -7.89
C VAL A 600 -10.76 21.92 -6.85
N ALA A 601 -11.47 20.84 -6.52
CA ALA A 601 -10.95 19.85 -5.59
C ALA A 601 -11.22 18.43 -6.06
N GLY A 602 -10.31 17.51 -5.64
CA GLY A 602 -10.51 16.07 -5.69
C GLY A 602 -10.25 15.49 -4.29
N VAL A 603 -11.32 15.15 -3.55
CA VAL A 603 -11.24 14.72 -2.15
C VAL A 603 -11.78 13.32 -1.99
N ILE A 604 -11.02 12.45 -1.32
CA ILE A 604 -11.43 11.09 -1.00
C ILE A 604 -12.12 11.10 0.36
N LEU A 605 -13.32 10.51 0.44
CA LEU A 605 -14.14 10.45 1.64
C LEU A 605 -14.74 9.03 1.79
N PRO A 606 -15.17 8.62 3.00
CA PRO A 606 -15.93 7.39 3.15
C PRO A 606 -17.24 7.45 2.33
N SER A 607 -17.64 6.36 1.69
CA SER A 607 -18.89 6.36 0.90
C SER A 607 -20.14 6.62 1.74
N THR A 608 -20.09 6.34 3.05
CA THR A 608 -21.13 6.69 4.04
C THR A 608 -21.39 8.19 4.10
N PHE A 609 -20.40 9.03 3.77
CA PHE A 609 -20.55 10.48 3.69
C PHE A 609 -21.72 10.91 2.79
N LEU A 610 -22.00 10.16 1.74
CA LEU A 610 -23.06 10.49 0.78
C LEU A 610 -24.47 10.23 1.34
N ILE A 611 -24.62 9.36 2.35
CA ILE A 611 -25.94 8.86 2.79
C ILE A 611 -26.22 8.96 4.28
N SER A 612 -25.22 8.83 5.18
CA SER A 612 -25.47 8.80 6.64
C SER A 612 -26.10 10.11 7.14
N GLN A 613 -26.96 9.97 8.13
CA GLN A 613 -27.62 11.12 8.80
C GLN A 613 -26.60 11.98 9.58
N ASP A 614 -25.51 11.39 10.05
CA ASP A 614 -24.45 12.10 10.78
C ASP A 614 -23.82 13.21 9.93
N TYR A 615 -23.80 12.98 8.59
CA TYR A 615 -23.23 13.95 7.64
C TYR A 615 -24.23 14.94 7.02
N ILE A 616 -25.46 15.05 7.53
CA ILE A 616 -26.50 15.93 6.93
C ILE A 616 -26.05 17.39 6.88
N HIS A 617 -25.42 17.89 7.93
CA HIS A 617 -24.99 19.28 8.02
C HIS A 617 -23.81 19.57 7.08
N VAL A 618 -22.86 18.65 6.97
CA VAL A 618 -21.73 18.83 6.05
C VAL A 618 -22.16 18.65 4.59
N ARG A 619 -23.10 17.77 4.27
CA ARG A 619 -23.67 17.69 2.90
C ARG A 619 -24.37 18.98 2.51
N LYS A 620 -25.13 19.57 3.44
CA LYS A 620 -25.76 20.89 3.23
C LYS A 620 -24.70 21.96 2.95
N TYR A 621 -23.63 22.01 3.78
CA TYR A 621 -22.50 22.91 3.55
C TYR A 621 -21.85 22.67 2.18
N LEU A 622 -21.56 21.40 1.84
CA LEU A 622 -20.93 21.02 0.59
C LEU A 622 -21.74 21.50 -0.61
N LEU A 623 -23.06 21.24 -0.63
CA LEU A 623 -23.95 21.61 -1.74
C LEU A 623 -24.16 23.13 -1.85
N GLN A 624 -24.00 23.89 -0.76
CA GLN A 624 -24.07 25.36 -0.75
C GLN A 624 -22.74 26.02 -1.13
N THR A 625 -21.64 25.28 -1.02
CA THR A 625 -20.29 25.81 -1.25
C THR A 625 -19.73 25.37 -2.59
N PHE A 626 -20.07 24.16 -3.03
CA PHE A 626 -19.50 23.55 -4.23
C PHE A 626 -20.57 23.06 -5.20
N ARG A 627 -20.19 23.06 -6.49
CA ARG A 627 -20.79 22.17 -7.48
C ARG A 627 -20.06 20.85 -7.46
N ILE A 628 -20.79 19.77 -7.40
CA ILE A 628 -20.26 18.43 -7.65
C ILE A 628 -20.11 18.24 -9.15
N LYS A 629 -18.89 18.02 -9.62
CA LYS A 629 -18.58 17.82 -11.05
C LYS A 629 -18.58 16.35 -11.42
N ALA A 630 -18.18 15.49 -10.51
CA ALA A 630 -18.23 14.04 -10.67
C ALA A 630 -18.18 13.35 -9.30
N ILE A 631 -18.62 12.10 -9.24
CA ILE A 631 -18.45 11.22 -8.09
C ILE A 631 -17.86 9.90 -8.60
N CYS A 632 -16.78 9.43 -7.99
CA CYS A 632 -16.22 8.11 -8.24
C CYS A 632 -16.37 7.25 -6.99
N LEU A 633 -17.10 6.14 -7.09
CA LEU A 633 -17.28 5.16 -6.03
C LEU A 633 -16.20 4.08 -6.15
N LEU A 634 -15.42 3.93 -5.10
CA LEU A 634 -14.32 2.98 -4.99
C LEU A 634 -14.66 1.92 -3.95
N GLY A 635 -14.39 0.68 -4.25
CA GLY A 635 -14.68 -0.45 -3.36
C GLY A 635 -13.58 -0.70 -2.33
N GLY A 636 -13.71 -1.81 -1.59
CA GLY A 636 -12.79 -2.18 -0.51
C GLY A 636 -11.43 -2.72 -0.98
N GLN A 637 -11.21 -2.93 -2.28
CA GLN A 637 -9.92 -3.40 -2.80
C GLN A 637 -8.97 -2.24 -3.16
N THR A 638 -9.47 -1.01 -3.13
CA THR A 638 -8.71 0.18 -3.55
C THR A 638 -7.55 0.48 -2.59
N PHE A 639 -7.75 0.34 -1.27
CA PHE A 639 -6.76 0.65 -0.23
C PHE A 639 -6.26 -0.62 0.49
N ALA A 640 -4.97 -0.65 0.81
CA ALA A 640 -4.34 -1.85 1.41
C ALA A 640 -4.81 -2.19 2.83
N ALA A 641 -5.21 -1.18 3.61
CA ALA A 641 -5.39 -1.30 5.06
C ALA A 641 -6.86 -1.23 5.52
N THR A 642 -7.81 -1.16 4.59
CA THR A 642 -9.24 -1.07 4.91
C THR A 642 -10.09 -1.72 3.84
N ASP A 643 -11.12 -2.43 4.28
CA ASP A 643 -12.19 -2.93 3.40
C ASP A 643 -13.34 -1.91 3.26
N LYS A 644 -13.18 -0.69 3.82
CA LYS A 644 -14.20 0.36 3.71
C LYS A 644 -14.27 0.89 2.27
N SER A 645 -15.47 0.98 1.74
CA SER A 645 -15.72 1.65 0.47
C SER A 645 -15.58 3.16 0.64
N THR A 646 -14.99 3.81 -0.36
CA THR A 646 -14.77 5.25 -0.39
C THR A 646 -15.41 5.89 -1.62
N CYS A 647 -15.52 7.20 -1.60
CA CYS A 647 -15.88 7.96 -2.80
C CYS A 647 -14.88 9.10 -3.00
N VAL A 648 -14.61 9.40 -4.28
CA VAL A 648 -13.88 10.61 -4.65
C VAL A 648 -14.91 11.65 -5.10
N LEU A 649 -14.91 12.80 -4.44
CA LEU A 649 -15.72 13.94 -4.84
C LEU A 649 -14.87 14.90 -5.65
N PHE A 650 -15.32 15.17 -6.87
CA PHE A 650 -14.75 16.19 -7.74
C PHE A 650 -15.60 17.44 -7.65
N LEU A 651 -15.04 18.49 -7.08
CA LEU A 651 -15.76 19.67 -6.64
C LEU A 651 -15.25 20.94 -7.34
N GLN A 652 -16.13 21.90 -7.54
CA GLN A 652 -15.78 23.25 -7.97
C GLN A 652 -16.45 24.26 -7.04
N LYS A 653 -15.68 25.14 -6.41
CA LYS A 653 -16.19 26.17 -5.51
C LYS A 653 -17.07 27.16 -6.27
N ILE A 654 -18.26 27.43 -5.75
CA ILE A 654 -19.18 28.42 -6.31
C ILE A 654 -18.64 29.83 -6.00
N SER A 655 -18.55 30.70 -7.01
CA SER A 655 -18.05 32.04 -6.80
C SER A 655 -18.96 32.88 -5.90
N GLN A 656 -18.36 33.78 -5.13
CA GLN A 656 -19.14 34.69 -4.26
C GLN A 656 -20.13 35.55 -5.05
N GLN A 657 -19.77 35.97 -6.26
CA GLN A 657 -20.68 36.73 -7.12
C GLN A 657 -21.91 35.89 -7.49
N GLU A 658 -21.71 34.64 -7.92
CA GLU A 658 -22.85 33.77 -8.28
C GLU A 658 -23.74 33.46 -7.06
N LYS A 659 -23.15 33.26 -5.88
CA LYS A 659 -23.91 33.10 -4.63
C LYS A 659 -24.81 34.32 -4.37
N LYS A 660 -24.26 35.52 -4.52
CA LYS A 660 -25.01 36.77 -4.32
C LYS A 660 -26.16 36.89 -5.33
N ASP A 661 -25.89 36.61 -6.61
CA ASP A 661 -26.91 36.74 -7.67
C ASP A 661 -28.05 35.76 -7.46
N VAL A 662 -27.75 34.48 -7.15
CA VAL A 662 -28.79 33.48 -6.87
C VAL A 662 -29.58 33.82 -5.62
N MET A 663 -28.91 34.24 -4.53
CA MET A 663 -29.60 34.61 -3.29
C MET A 663 -30.46 35.84 -3.44
N LEU A 664 -30.05 36.84 -4.24
CA LEU A 664 -30.87 38.01 -4.56
C LEU A 664 -32.17 37.57 -5.23
N TYR A 665 -32.07 36.70 -6.23
CA TYR A 665 -33.24 36.16 -6.92
C TYR A 665 -34.16 35.40 -5.97
N ILE A 666 -33.62 34.53 -5.11
CA ILE A 666 -34.37 33.76 -4.12
C ILE A 666 -35.08 34.70 -3.13
N ASN A 667 -34.36 35.65 -2.55
CA ASN A 667 -34.95 36.58 -1.60
C ASN A 667 -36.08 37.42 -2.22
N THR A 668 -35.92 37.84 -3.47
CA THR A 668 -36.97 38.57 -4.23
C THR A 668 -38.21 37.69 -4.41
N PHE A 669 -38.02 36.38 -4.75
CA PHE A 669 -39.13 35.45 -4.85
C PHE A 669 -39.89 35.31 -3.53
N PHE A 670 -39.21 35.11 -2.41
CA PHE A 670 -39.89 34.94 -1.11
C PHE A 670 -40.55 36.20 -0.55
N ILE A 671 -40.24 37.39 -1.10
CA ILE A 671 -40.97 38.62 -0.81
C ILE A 671 -42.24 38.71 -1.66
N GLU A 672 -42.14 38.45 -2.98
CA GLU A 672 -43.23 38.66 -3.90
C GLU A 672 -44.04 37.40 -4.19
N PHE A 673 -43.56 36.25 -3.92
CA PHE A 673 -44.09 34.92 -4.37
C PHE A 673 -44.50 34.92 -5.84
N LYS A 674 -43.66 35.57 -6.68
CA LYS A 674 -43.83 35.66 -8.11
C LYS A 674 -42.57 35.09 -8.78
N ASP A 675 -42.77 34.13 -9.68
CA ASP A 675 -41.65 33.54 -10.41
C ASP A 675 -41.13 34.47 -11.46
N PHE A 676 -39.85 34.65 -11.46
CA PHE A 676 -39.11 35.45 -12.42
C PHE A 676 -38.23 34.56 -13.31
N GLN A 677 -37.93 35.01 -14.49
CA GLN A 677 -36.98 34.29 -15.34
C GLN A 677 -35.54 34.43 -14.80
N TYR A 678 -34.92 33.29 -14.51
CA TYR A 678 -33.48 33.20 -14.22
C TYR A 678 -32.82 32.33 -15.26
N LYS A 679 -31.78 32.85 -15.94
CA LYS A 679 -31.15 32.17 -17.08
C LYS A 679 -32.14 31.65 -18.16
N GLY A 680 -33.20 32.44 -18.41
CA GLY A 680 -34.22 32.12 -19.42
C GLY A 680 -35.27 31.08 -19.03
N GLN A 681 -35.36 30.71 -17.76
CA GLN A 681 -36.31 29.71 -17.24
C GLN A 681 -37.07 30.20 -15.99
N ASN A 682 -38.27 29.73 -15.82
CA ASN A 682 -39.06 29.91 -14.58
C ASN A 682 -38.64 28.91 -13.52
N MET A 683 -37.52 29.20 -12.87
CA MET A 683 -36.76 28.27 -12.03
C MET A 683 -37.51 27.82 -10.79
N VAL A 684 -38.18 28.75 -10.12
CA VAL A 684 -38.86 28.44 -8.87
C VAL A 684 -40.14 27.62 -9.12
N ALA A 685 -40.92 27.93 -10.14
CA ALA A 685 -42.08 27.11 -10.54
C ALA A 685 -41.66 25.67 -10.88
N LYS A 686 -40.52 25.54 -11.60
CA LYS A 686 -39.90 24.24 -11.92
C LYS A 686 -39.53 23.47 -10.67
N TYR A 687 -38.85 24.14 -9.70
CA TYR A 687 -38.47 23.57 -8.42
C TYR A 687 -39.68 23.09 -7.61
N ILE A 688 -40.65 23.97 -7.38
CA ILE A 688 -41.86 23.66 -6.58
C ILE A 688 -42.63 22.50 -7.20
N LYS A 689 -42.80 22.51 -8.52
CA LYS A 689 -43.48 21.43 -9.22
C LYS A 689 -42.71 20.11 -9.15
N SER A 690 -41.38 20.14 -9.31
CA SER A 690 -40.55 18.94 -9.24
C SER A 690 -40.51 18.35 -7.85
N ARG A 691 -40.43 19.20 -6.80
CA ARG A 691 -40.20 18.78 -5.44
C ARG A 691 -41.47 18.44 -4.66
N TYR A 692 -42.53 19.18 -4.93
CA TYR A 692 -43.77 19.15 -4.17
C TYR A 692 -45.02 18.81 -5.00
N GLY A 693 -44.95 18.85 -6.32
CA GLY A 693 -46.08 18.61 -7.22
C GLY A 693 -47.16 19.69 -7.17
N MET A 694 -46.92 20.87 -6.56
CA MET A 694 -47.89 21.94 -6.31
C MET A 694 -47.57 23.21 -7.10
N GLY A 695 -48.48 24.17 -7.08
CA GLY A 695 -48.30 25.51 -7.66
C GLY A 695 -47.70 26.51 -6.65
N ILE A 696 -47.26 27.70 -7.16
CA ILE A 696 -46.62 28.72 -6.34
C ILE A 696 -47.57 29.24 -5.24
N GLN A 697 -48.89 29.38 -5.51
CA GLN A 697 -49.82 29.90 -4.51
C GLN A 697 -50.05 28.91 -3.37
N GLU A 698 -50.12 27.62 -3.65
CA GLU A 698 -50.20 26.60 -2.62
C GLU A 698 -48.92 26.49 -1.81
N TYR A 699 -47.74 26.59 -2.45
CA TYR A 699 -46.45 26.67 -1.79
C TYR A 699 -46.33 27.87 -0.88
N ARG A 700 -46.81 29.07 -1.32
CA ARG A 700 -46.88 30.27 -0.48
C ARG A 700 -47.68 30.04 0.78
N LEU A 701 -48.86 29.44 0.68
CA LEU A 701 -49.70 29.16 1.84
C LEU A 701 -49.00 28.26 2.85
N LYS A 702 -48.23 27.25 2.38
CA LYS A 702 -47.46 26.36 3.24
C LYS A 702 -46.30 27.04 3.94
N ILE A 703 -45.69 28.02 3.33
CA ILE A 703 -44.65 28.87 3.96
C ILE A 703 -45.30 29.77 5.03
N GLU A 704 -46.40 30.43 4.68
CA GLU A 704 -47.12 31.34 5.59
C GLU A 704 -47.78 30.62 6.79
N SER A 705 -48.19 29.35 6.62
CA SER A 705 -48.70 28.51 7.71
C SER A 705 -47.58 27.93 8.61
N GLY A 706 -46.34 27.95 8.17
CA GLY A 706 -45.22 27.33 8.87
C GLY A 706 -45.08 25.80 8.62
N ASP A 707 -45.92 25.25 7.71
CA ASP A 707 -45.79 23.85 7.31
C ASP A 707 -44.45 23.57 6.59
N LEU A 708 -43.89 24.60 5.91
CA LEU A 708 -42.54 24.62 5.35
C LEU A 708 -41.74 25.75 5.99
N ASN A 709 -40.50 25.45 6.39
CA ASN A 709 -39.62 26.42 6.95
C ASN A 709 -38.95 27.27 5.87
N GLU A 710 -39.20 28.58 5.86
CA GLU A 710 -38.71 29.51 4.85
C GLU A 710 -37.18 29.46 4.68
N TYR A 711 -36.44 29.41 5.79
CA TYR A 711 -35.00 29.37 5.75
C TYR A 711 -34.46 28.07 5.08
N GLU A 712 -35.04 26.93 5.44
CA GLU A 712 -34.67 25.66 4.83
C GLU A 712 -35.06 25.60 3.36
N GLU A 713 -36.21 26.18 2.99
CA GLU A 713 -36.64 26.26 1.60
C GLU A 713 -35.74 27.17 0.76
N LYS A 714 -35.29 28.29 1.29
CA LYS A 714 -34.27 29.13 0.64
C LYS A 714 -32.99 28.39 0.38
N CYS A 715 -32.53 27.61 1.34
CA CYS A 715 -31.35 26.78 1.19
C CYS A 715 -31.54 25.69 0.11
N SER A 716 -32.65 24.98 0.16
CA SER A 716 -33.01 23.92 -0.81
C SER A 716 -33.17 24.45 -2.24
N LEU A 717 -33.83 25.61 -2.38
CA LEU A 717 -33.94 26.27 -3.66
C LEU A 717 -32.60 26.74 -4.22
N PHE A 718 -31.73 27.28 -3.35
CA PHE A 718 -30.37 27.65 -3.71
C PHE A 718 -29.58 26.45 -4.28
N ILE A 719 -29.58 25.32 -3.54
CA ILE A 719 -28.90 24.09 -3.96
C ILE A 719 -29.46 23.62 -5.33
N TRP A 720 -30.78 23.67 -5.47
CA TRP A 720 -31.43 23.23 -6.70
C TRP A 720 -31.08 24.13 -7.89
N MET A 721 -31.10 25.48 -7.72
CA MET A 721 -30.76 26.43 -8.78
C MET A 721 -29.29 26.37 -9.21
N ILE A 722 -28.37 26.20 -8.25
CA ILE A 722 -26.92 26.06 -8.55
C ILE A 722 -26.64 24.83 -9.40
N ASN A 723 -27.39 23.74 -9.19
CA ASN A 723 -27.20 22.47 -9.87
C ASN A 723 -28.15 22.26 -11.07
N ASP A 724 -28.95 23.27 -11.43
CA ASP A 724 -29.85 23.14 -12.58
C ASP A 724 -29.07 22.93 -13.87
N MET A 725 -29.59 22.04 -14.75
CA MET A 725 -28.96 21.61 -16.01
C MET A 725 -27.57 20.94 -15.86
N LEU A 726 -27.16 20.58 -14.64
CA LEU A 726 -25.88 19.95 -14.41
C LEU A 726 -25.99 18.42 -14.48
N TYR A 727 -25.43 17.84 -15.53
CA TYR A 727 -25.25 16.40 -15.68
C TYR A 727 -23.83 16.04 -15.29
N ILE A 728 -23.68 15.12 -14.34
CA ILE A 728 -22.38 14.69 -13.82
C ILE A 728 -22.13 13.22 -14.12
N PRO A 729 -20.89 12.81 -14.39
CA PRO A 729 -20.53 11.41 -14.47
C PRO A 729 -20.45 10.80 -13.06
N ILE A 730 -21.11 9.68 -12.90
CA ILE A 730 -20.93 8.80 -11.75
C ILE A 730 -20.13 7.62 -12.20
N VAL A 731 -18.94 7.45 -11.62
CA VAL A 731 -18.04 6.33 -11.88
C VAL A 731 -18.17 5.34 -10.73
N ASN A 732 -18.22 4.04 -11.05
CA ASN A 732 -18.27 2.97 -10.06
C ASN A 732 -17.23 1.89 -10.43
N SER A 733 -16.32 1.60 -9.53
CA SER A 733 -15.27 0.59 -9.73
C SER A 733 -15.83 -0.84 -9.84
N GLY A 734 -17.04 -1.09 -9.37
CA GLY A 734 -17.59 -2.42 -9.21
C GLY A 734 -17.20 -3.05 -7.87
N GLU A 735 -17.35 -4.36 -7.75
CA GLU A 735 -17.06 -5.09 -6.52
C GLU A 735 -16.05 -6.22 -6.78
N LYS A 736 -15.21 -6.52 -5.78
CA LYS A 736 -14.27 -7.66 -5.78
C LYS A 736 -13.43 -7.71 -7.06
N GLU A 737 -13.61 -8.73 -7.89
CA GLU A 737 -12.81 -8.96 -9.08
C GLU A 737 -13.03 -7.88 -10.16
N GLU A 738 -14.23 -7.38 -10.30
CA GLU A 738 -14.54 -6.28 -11.23
C GLU A 738 -13.78 -5.00 -10.82
N GLU A 739 -13.73 -4.71 -9.52
CA GLU A 739 -12.93 -3.60 -8.98
C GLU A 739 -11.44 -3.77 -9.28
N LEU A 740 -10.88 -4.97 -9.07
CA LEU A 740 -9.47 -5.23 -9.36
C LEU A 740 -9.14 -5.04 -10.85
N LEU A 741 -10.04 -5.44 -11.74
CA LEU A 741 -9.90 -5.21 -13.19
C LEU A 741 -10.01 -3.72 -13.54
N PHE A 742 -10.89 -3.00 -12.85
CA PHE A 742 -11.05 -1.55 -13.03
C PHE A 742 -9.79 -0.80 -12.58
N LEU A 743 -9.25 -1.16 -11.43
CA LEU A 743 -8.04 -0.57 -10.86
C LEU A 743 -6.78 -0.97 -11.64
N GLY A 744 -6.74 -2.19 -12.21
CA GLY A 744 -5.57 -2.77 -12.88
C GLY A 744 -4.49 -3.24 -11.90
N TYR A 745 -4.75 -3.19 -10.58
CA TYR A 745 -3.82 -3.62 -9.56
C TYR A 745 -4.53 -4.32 -8.39
N LYS A 746 -3.73 -5.02 -7.59
CA LYS A 746 -4.15 -5.57 -6.29
C LYS A 746 -3.07 -5.37 -5.24
N HIS A 747 -3.49 -5.25 -4.00
CA HIS A 747 -2.59 -5.28 -2.84
C HIS A 747 -2.26 -6.72 -2.45
N THR A 748 -1.04 -6.96 -1.99
CA THR A 748 -0.64 -8.26 -1.43
C THR A 748 0.21 -8.05 -0.18
N ALA A 749 -0.13 -8.81 0.87
CA ALA A 749 0.60 -8.85 2.13
C ALA A 749 1.60 -10.02 2.22
N LYS A 750 1.78 -10.81 1.15
CA LYS A 750 2.72 -11.95 1.15
C LYS A 750 4.15 -11.45 1.33
N ARG A 751 4.88 -11.99 2.34
CA ARG A 751 6.20 -11.56 2.83
C ARG A 751 7.24 -11.14 1.78
N LYS A 752 7.27 -11.77 0.61
CA LYS A 752 8.22 -11.43 -0.48
C LYS A 752 7.64 -10.50 -1.55
N TYR A 753 6.34 -10.23 -1.52
CA TYR A 753 5.61 -9.55 -2.58
C TYR A 753 4.64 -8.49 -2.05
N GLU A 754 4.96 -7.92 -0.89
CA GLU A 754 4.12 -6.88 -0.26
C GLU A 754 4.03 -5.62 -1.13
N GLY A 755 2.83 -5.05 -1.26
CA GLY A 755 2.57 -3.83 -2.02
C GLY A 755 1.62 -4.01 -3.21
N ILE A 756 1.62 -3.02 -4.11
CA ILE A 756 0.79 -2.99 -5.31
C ILE A 756 1.40 -3.87 -6.41
N HIS A 757 0.57 -4.73 -7.01
CA HIS A 757 0.95 -5.58 -8.13
C HIS A 757 -0.04 -5.45 -9.27
N PRO A 758 0.39 -5.53 -10.54
CA PRO A 758 -0.51 -5.55 -11.67
C PRO A 758 -1.54 -6.69 -11.56
N TYR A 759 -2.78 -6.40 -11.94
CA TYR A 759 -3.85 -7.37 -12.05
C TYR A 759 -4.46 -7.31 -13.46
N PRO A 760 -4.73 -8.45 -14.12
CA PRO A 760 -4.48 -9.85 -13.72
C PRO A 760 -3.00 -10.21 -13.54
N THR A 761 -2.76 -11.25 -12.73
CA THR A 761 -1.39 -11.71 -12.43
C THR A 761 -0.64 -12.11 -13.72
N GLY A 762 0.64 -11.76 -13.81
CA GLY A 762 1.49 -12.04 -14.98
C GLY A 762 1.69 -10.84 -15.91
N LYS A 763 0.95 -9.77 -15.74
CA LYS A 763 1.19 -8.51 -16.44
C LYS A 763 2.47 -7.84 -15.93
N LYS A 764 3.23 -7.21 -16.83
CA LYS A 764 4.44 -6.45 -16.47
C LYS A 764 4.13 -5.02 -16.03
N LYS A 765 3.00 -4.48 -16.46
CA LYS A 765 2.56 -3.12 -16.25
C LYS A 765 1.12 -3.10 -15.73
N ILE A 766 0.77 -2.07 -14.96
CA ILE A 766 -0.61 -1.82 -14.54
C ILE A 766 -1.41 -1.37 -15.77
N GLU A 767 -2.44 -2.12 -16.11
CA GLU A 767 -3.41 -1.78 -17.15
C GLU A 767 -4.73 -1.42 -16.46
N THR A 768 -5.00 -0.15 -16.28
CA THR A 768 -6.15 0.36 -15.54
C THR A 768 -7.22 0.94 -16.46
N LEU A 769 -8.48 1.00 -15.99
CA LEU A 769 -9.53 1.80 -16.64
C LEU A 769 -9.57 3.25 -16.12
N LEU A 770 -8.81 3.57 -15.09
CA LEU A 770 -8.78 4.89 -14.47
C LEU A 770 -8.30 5.96 -15.46
N PHE A 771 -7.21 5.69 -16.18
CA PHE A 771 -6.61 6.58 -17.17
C PHE A 771 -5.82 5.79 -18.22
N ASP A 772 -5.44 6.46 -19.30
CA ASP A 772 -4.53 5.89 -20.29
C ASP A 772 -3.16 6.59 -20.19
N ASP A 773 -2.08 5.81 -20.20
CA ASP A 773 -0.72 6.36 -20.11
C ASP A 773 -0.26 7.10 -21.38
N GLY A 774 -0.87 6.79 -22.54
CA GLY A 774 -0.49 7.34 -23.83
C GLY A 774 -1.22 8.63 -24.19
N THR A 775 -2.44 8.81 -23.71
CA THR A 775 -3.29 9.96 -24.06
C THR A 775 -4.12 10.43 -22.88
N ASP A 776 -4.37 11.74 -22.79
CA ASP A 776 -5.32 12.30 -21.81
C ASP A 776 -6.79 12.16 -22.28
N GLU A 777 -7.03 11.55 -23.44
CA GLU A 777 -8.35 11.48 -24.10
C GLU A 777 -9.04 10.12 -23.92
N GLU A 778 -8.52 9.28 -23.06
CA GLU A 778 -9.11 7.99 -22.68
C GLU A 778 -9.03 7.74 -21.17
N GLY A 779 -9.82 6.78 -20.69
CA GLY A 779 -9.94 6.45 -19.28
C GLY A 779 -11.04 7.22 -18.55
N MET A 780 -11.32 6.82 -17.32
CA MET A 780 -12.36 7.46 -16.49
C MET A 780 -12.02 8.92 -16.20
N ALA A 781 -10.74 9.23 -16.04
CA ALA A 781 -10.26 10.60 -15.83
C ALA A 781 -10.70 11.56 -16.93
N TRP A 782 -10.73 11.09 -18.18
CA TRP A 782 -11.17 11.91 -19.33
C TRP A 782 -12.63 12.33 -19.23
N TYR A 783 -13.51 11.42 -18.83
CA TYR A 783 -14.94 11.72 -18.64
C TYR A 783 -15.16 12.71 -17.51
N ILE A 784 -14.42 12.58 -16.41
CA ILE A 784 -14.50 13.49 -15.27
C ILE A 784 -13.94 14.86 -15.63
N LEU A 785 -12.79 14.93 -16.30
CA LEU A 785 -12.20 16.18 -16.77
C LEU A 785 -13.16 16.99 -17.63
N ASN A 786 -13.88 16.31 -18.54
CA ASN A 786 -14.85 16.99 -19.40
C ASN A 786 -16.07 17.51 -18.64
N SER A 787 -16.43 16.94 -17.50
CA SER A 787 -17.51 17.47 -16.68
C SER A 787 -17.18 18.85 -16.08
N PHE A 788 -15.92 19.15 -15.82
CA PHE A 788 -15.50 20.51 -15.42
C PHE A 788 -15.76 21.56 -16.52
N HIS A 789 -15.79 21.12 -17.78
CA HIS A 789 -16.15 21.95 -18.92
C HIS A 789 -17.64 21.86 -19.28
N ASN A 790 -18.47 21.24 -18.45
CA ASN A 790 -19.90 20.97 -18.69
C ASN A 790 -20.16 20.21 -19.99
N ARG A 791 -19.26 19.31 -20.39
CA ARG A 791 -19.36 18.48 -21.59
C ARG A 791 -19.73 17.05 -21.22
N GLN A 792 -20.76 16.53 -21.88
CA GLN A 792 -21.07 15.10 -21.87
C GLN A 792 -20.39 14.46 -23.08
N ILE A 793 -19.67 13.38 -22.85
CA ILE A 793 -18.98 12.64 -23.90
C ILE A 793 -19.61 11.26 -24.02
N ASP A 794 -19.77 10.78 -25.26
CA ASP A 794 -20.26 9.45 -25.54
C ASP A 794 -19.39 8.39 -24.88
N ILE A 795 -20.01 7.55 -24.06
CA ILE A 795 -19.31 6.54 -23.30
C ILE A 795 -18.91 5.37 -24.21
N LYS A 796 -17.59 5.17 -24.40
CA LYS A 796 -17.07 4.05 -25.19
C LYS A 796 -17.40 2.69 -24.52
N GLY A 797 -17.53 1.61 -25.31
CA GLY A 797 -18.09 0.32 -24.89
C GLY A 797 -17.50 -0.27 -23.61
N LYS A 798 -16.15 -0.24 -23.47
CA LYS A 798 -15.46 -0.81 -22.29
C LYS A 798 -15.75 -0.07 -20.97
N TYR A 799 -16.16 1.19 -21.06
CA TYR A 799 -16.44 2.06 -19.90
C TYR A 799 -17.93 2.07 -19.50
N LYS A 800 -18.86 1.65 -20.39
CA LYS A 800 -20.31 1.71 -20.15
C LYS A 800 -20.78 1.02 -18.86
N ARG A 801 -20.02 0.06 -18.36
CA ARG A 801 -20.34 -0.66 -17.12
C ARG A 801 -20.04 0.14 -15.86
N HIS A 802 -19.06 1.04 -15.95
CA HIS A 802 -18.48 1.74 -14.82
C HIS A 802 -18.87 3.21 -14.73
N ILE A 803 -19.43 3.80 -15.77
CA ILE A 803 -19.77 5.22 -15.79
C ILE A 803 -21.16 5.46 -16.37
N LYS A 804 -21.85 6.44 -15.83
CA LYS A 804 -23.11 6.99 -16.35
C LYS A 804 -23.20 8.47 -16.03
N TYR A 805 -23.91 9.21 -16.87
CA TYR A 805 -24.25 10.60 -16.57
C TYR A 805 -25.61 10.66 -15.90
N VAL A 806 -25.72 11.48 -14.86
CA VAL A 806 -26.96 11.70 -14.11
C VAL A 806 -27.21 13.20 -13.96
N TYR A 807 -28.50 13.59 -13.94
CA TYR A 807 -28.88 14.93 -13.56
C TYR A 807 -28.81 15.04 -12.02
N ILE A 808 -27.95 15.93 -11.52
CA ILE A 808 -27.62 15.93 -10.09
C ILE A 808 -28.81 16.20 -9.18
N ASN A 809 -29.74 17.08 -9.62
CA ASN A 809 -30.95 17.41 -8.84
C ASN A 809 -31.91 16.22 -8.68
N ASP A 810 -31.86 15.23 -9.57
CA ASP A 810 -32.63 13.98 -9.41
C ASP A 810 -31.99 13.04 -8.37
N CYS A 811 -30.77 13.32 -7.96
CA CYS A 811 -29.99 12.50 -7.03
C CYS A 811 -29.99 13.04 -5.59
N ILE A 812 -30.39 14.31 -5.39
CA ILE A 812 -30.41 14.97 -4.09
C ILE A 812 -31.82 14.87 -3.49
N ASP A 813 -31.96 14.17 -2.38
CA ASP A 813 -33.25 14.05 -1.67
C ASP A 813 -33.53 15.22 -0.72
N MET A 814 -34.65 15.13 0.03
CA MET A 814 -35.07 16.16 0.99
C MET A 814 -34.06 16.42 2.12
N ASP A 815 -33.30 15.39 2.50
CA ASP A 815 -32.27 15.48 3.55
C ASP A 815 -30.89 15.78 2.95
N ASN A 816 -30.80 16.27 1.72
CA ASN A 816 -29.56 16.46 0.96
C ASN A 816 -28.70 15.19 0.87
N SER A 817 -29.31 14.03 0.98
CA SER A 817 -28.65 12.75 0.78
C SER A 817 -28.46 12.47 -0.71
N LEU A 818 -27.33 11.86 -1.06
CA LEU A 818 -27.01 11.42 -2.42
C LEU A 818 -27.22 9.90 -2.56
N TYR A 819 -28.22 9.40 -1.86
CA TYR A 819 -28.55 7.98 -1.78
C TYR A 819 -28.74 7.32 -3.16
N MET A 820 -29.37 8.02 -4.07
CA MET A 820 -29.61 7.55 -5.44
C MET A 820 -28.32 7.27 -6.23
N ILE A 821 -27.21 7.88 -5.83
CA ILE A 821 -25.90 7.67 -6.45
C ILE A 821 -25.32 6.31 -6.07
N ILE A 822 -25.46 5.91 -4.79
CA ILE A 822 -24.90 4.66 -4.28
C ILE A 822 -25.72 3.45 -4.70
N THR A 823 -27.04 3.58 -4.72
CA THR A 823 -27.94 2.41 -4.83
C THR A 823 -28.09 1.82 -6.21
N LYS A 824 -27.41 2.28 -7.24
CA LYS A 824 -27.56 1.85 -8.65
C LYS A 824 -29.00 1.97 -9.23
N LYS A 825 -29.95 2.55 -8.49
CA LYS A 825 -31.37 2.58 -8.79
C LYS A 825 -31.84 4.02 -8.96
N PHE A 826 -31.74 4.51 -10.19
CA PHE A 826 -32.23 5.83 -10.60
C PHE A 826 -33.59 5.70 -11.24
N LYS A 827 -34.62 5.44 -10.46
CA LYS A 827 -35.97 5.56 -10.93
C LYS A 827 -36.88 5.99 -9.78
N THR A 828 -37.47 7.15 -9.94
CA THR A 828 -38.59 7.57 -9.12
C THR A 828 -39.69 6.50 -9.20
N ILE A 829 -40.19 6.11 -8.02
CA ILE A 829 -41.36 5.24 -7.92
C ILE A 829 -42.49 5.93 -8.67
N ASP A 830 -43.23 5.17 -9.46
CA ASP A 830 -44.41 5.70 -10.15
C ASP A 830 -45.36 6.34 -9.15
N SER A 831 -45.72 7.61 -9.38
CA SER A 831 -46.60 8.38 -8.47
C SER A 831 -47.97 7.75 -8.23
N ASP A 832 -48.38 6.81 -9.11
CA ASP A 832 -49.64 6.11 -9.02
C ASP A 832 -49.62 4.90 -8.07
N LEU A 833 -48.47 4.54 -7.50
CA LEU A 833 -48.32 3.43 -6.57
C LEU A 833 -48.31 3.93 -5.12
N ASN A 834 -49.27 3.48 -4.33
CA ASN A 834 -49.33 3.75 -2.90
C ASN A 834 -48.16 3.06 -2.16
N ALA A 835 -47.45 3.78 -1.33
CA ALA A 835 -46.39 3.21 -0.49
C ALA A 835 -46.99 2.62 0.79
N ILE A 836 -46.99 1.29 0.90
CA ILE A 836 -47.54 0.57 2.06
C ILE A 836 -46.45 -0.12 2.88
N PRO A 837 -46.60 -0.25 4.20
CA PRO A 837 -45.60 -0.93 5.02
C PRO A 837 -45.49 -2.42 4.66
N LEU A 838 -44.31 -2.97 4.71
CA LEU A 838 -44.03 -4.37 4.37
C LEU A 838 -44.85 -5.35 5.23
N SER A 839 -45.21 -4.96 6.47
CA SER A 839 -46.07 -5.70 7.37
C SER A 839 -47.55 -5.55 7.07
N SER A 840 -47.94 -4.85 5.98
CA SER A 840 -49.35 -4.69 5.62
C SER A 840 -50.07 -6.04 5.47
N LYS A 841 -51.33 -6.10 5.91
CA LYS A 841 -52.18 -7.23 5.67
C LYS A 841 -52.43 -7.52 4.19
N ASP A 842 -52.18 -6.57 3.31
CA ASP A 842 -52.24 -6.78 1.86
C ASP A 842 -51.06 -7.60 1.33
N ILE A 843 -49.94 -7.61 2.04
CA ILE A 843 -48.69 -8.30 1.68
C ILE A 843 -48.52 -9.60 2.48
N CYS A 844 -48.56 -9.51 3.80
CA CYS A 844 -48.20 -10.59 4.69
C CYS A 844 -49.39 -11.49 5.06
N LEU A 845 -49.16 -12.79 5.02
CA LEU A 845 -50.10 -13.78 5.56
C LEU A 845 -49.95 -13.91 7.08
N GLU A 846 -48.69 -13.88 7.55
CA GLU A 846 -48.32 -13.95 8.95
C GLU A 846 -47.44 -12.72 9.30
N GLU A 847 -47.36 -12.47 10.61
CA GLU A 847 -46.45 -11.40 11.10
C GLU A 847 -44.97 -11.68 10.78
N ILE A 848 -44.26 -10.67 10.25
CA ILE A 848 -42.84 -10.75 9.99
C ILE A 848 -42.10 -11.09 11.29
N SER A 849 -41.29 -12.12 11.25
CA SER A 849 -40.63 -12.67 12.44
C SER A 849 -39.17 -13.00 12.16
N SER A 850 -38.39 -13.23 13.21
CA SER A 850 -37.06 -13.84 13.10
C SER A 850 -37.15 -15.37 13.21
N GLY A 851 -36.11 -16.03 12.71
CA GLY A 851 -35.95 -17.46 12.89
C GLY A 851 -35.68 -17.90 14.35
N ASN A 852 -35.21 -19.08 14.51
CA ASN A 852 -35.01 -19.80 15.79
C ASN A 852 -33.59 -19.65 16.30
N ASN A 853 -33.34 -19.83 17.61
CA ASN A 853 -32.00 -20.04 18.14
C ASN A 853 -31.36 -21.29 17.51
N ALA A 854 -30.09 -21.22 17.21
CA ALA A 854 -29.39 -22.32 16.56
C ALA A 854 -29.26 -23.52 17.51
N PRO A 855 -29.61 -24.74 17.08
CA PRO A 855 -29.35 -25.99 17.80
C PRO A 855 -27.83 -26.21 17.95
N GLN A 856 -27.42 -27.10 18.84
CA GLN A 856 -26.03 -27.54 18.89
C GLN A 856 -25.65 -28.27 17.61
N GLN A 857 -24.40 -28.11 17.17
CA GLN A 857 -23.94 -28.67 15.89
C GLN A 857 -24.07 -30.21 15.84
N VAL A 858 -23.95 -30.87 16.99
CA VAL A 858 -24.09 -32.34 17.13
C VAL A 858 -25.51 -32.86 16.83
N ASP A 859 -26.50 -32.01 16.99
CA ASP A 859 -27.93 -32.35 16.74
C ASP A 859 -28.38 -32.06 15.30
N LEU A 860 -27.43 -31.55 14.44
CA LEU A 860 -27.64 -31.30 13.02
C LEU A 860 -26.86 -32.33 12.18
N ASN A 861 -27.46 -32.75 11.06
CA ASN A 861 -26.82 -33.64 10.09
C ASN A 861 -26.72 -33.00 8.71
N ARG A 862 -25.96 -33.64 7.82
CA ARG A 862 -25.77 -33.22 6.42
C ARG A 862 -26.14 -34.31 5.41
N ASP A 863 -26.73 -35.39 5.87
CA ASP A 863 -27.10 -36.55 5.08
C ASP A 863 -28.47 -36.42 4.41
N GLY A 864 -29.13 -35.28 4.61
CA GLY A 864 -30.42 -34.97 4.04
C GLY A 864 -31.64 -35.54 4.84
N ASN A 865 -31.36 -36.21 5.96
CA ASN A 865 -32.42 -36.79 6.78
C ASN A 865 -33.01 -35.80 7.78
N GLY A 866 -34.31 -35.56 7.72
CA GLY A 866 -35.01 -34.64 8.61
C GLY A 866 -35.56 -33.38 7.92
N ILE A 867 -35.81 -32.36 8.73
CA ILE A 867 -36.31 -31.05 8.25
C ILE A 867 -35.11 -30.10 8.11
N PRO A 868 -35.00 -29.33 7.02
CA PRO A 868 -33.93 -28.40 6.82
C PRO A 868 -33.83 -27.37 7.92
N PHE A 869 -32.57 -27.02 8.29
CA PHE A 869 -32.26 -25.92 9.17
C PHE A 869 -31.41 -24.88 8.42
N ILE A 870 -32.03 -23.77 8.01
CA ILE A 870 -31.45 -22.74 7.15
C ILE A 870 -30.60 -21.78 7.99
N ARG A 871 -29.34 -21.64 7.62
CA ARG A 871 -28.39 -20.66 8.19
C ARG A 871 -28.11 -19.52 7.20
N VAL A 872 -27.48 -18.46 7.68
CA VAL A 872 -27.12 -17.30 6.85
C VAL A 872 -26.25 -17.69 5.64
N LYS A 873 -25.33 -18.65 5.80
CA LYS A 873 -24.47 -19.16 4.70
C LYS A 873 -25.25 -19.82 3.55
N ASP A 874 -26.42 -20.40 3.86
CA ASP A 874 -27.22 -21.12 2.86
C ASP A 874 -27.88 -20.17 1.84
N LEU A 875 -27.99 -18.89 2.15
CA LEU A 875 -28.45 -17.86 1.22
C LEU A 875 -27.53 -17.68 -0.01
N ASN A 876 -26.29 -18.14 0.07
CA ASN A 876 -25.35 -18.17 -1.06
C ASN A 876 -25.56 -19.38 -1.98
N ASN A 877 -26.38 -20.34 -1.56
CA ASN A 877 -26.62 -21.59 -2.27
C ASN A 877 -28.10 -21.70 -2.64
N THR A 878 -28.48 -21.15 -3.79
CA THR A 878 -29.84 -21.16 -4.30
C THR A 878 -29.87 -21.75 -5.71
N ASP A 879 -31.03 -22.29 -6.06
CA ASP A 879 -31.33 -22.70 -7.44
C ASP A 879 -31.59 -21.48 -8.36
N SER A 880 -31.90 -21.74 -9.64
CA SER A 880 -32.19 -20.69 -10.62
C SER A 880 -33.44 -19.86 -10.32
N HIS A 881 -34.28 -20.31 -9.41
CA HIS A 881 -35.51 -19.63 -8.94
C HIS A 881 -35.32 -19.03 -7.54
N TYR A 882 -34.07 -18.94 -7.06
CA TYR A 882 -33.72 -18.43 -5.75
C TYR A 882 -34.26 -19.23 -4.56
N ASN A 883 -34.69 -20.51 -4.78
CA ASN A 883 -34.98 -21.38 -3.67
C ASN A 883 -33.71 -21.82 -2.99
N ILE A 884 -33.66 -21.68 -1.67
CA ILE A 884 -32.48 -22.02 -0.84
C ILE A 884 -32.30 -23.54 -0.88
N ILE A 885 -31.08 -23.98 -1.19
CA ILE A 885 -30.65 -25.37 -1.11
C ILE A 885 -30.04 -25.60 0.26
N PRO A 886 -30.72 -26.32 1.16
CA PRO A 886 -30.26 -26.50 2.53
C PRO A 886 -29.01 -27.38 2.60
N GLN A 887 -28.13 -27.08 3.56
CA GLN A 887 -26.91 -27.86 3.83
C GLN A 887 -26.99 -28.65 5.13
N GLU A 888 -27.88 -28.26 6.02
CA GLU A 888 -28.02 -28.88 7.35
C GLU A 888 -29.48 -29.25 7.62
N TYR A 889 -29.70 -30.36 8.28
CA TYR A 889 -31.03 -30.92 8.59
C TYR A 889 -31.09 -31.27 10.07
N ILE A 890 -32.30 -31.30 10.64
CA ILE A 890 -32.54 -31.65 12.03
C ILE A 890 -33.70 -32.70 12.10
N SER A 891 -33.51 -33.70 12.95
CA SER A 891 -34.58 -34.68 13.20
C SER A 891 -35.80 -34.01 13.86
N PHE A 892 -36.97 -34.60 13.68
CA PHE A 892 -38.21 -34.12 14.30
C PHE A 892 -38.07 -34.06 15.84
N ASP A 893 -37.49 -35.09 16.46
CA ASP A 893 -37.32 -35.16 17.91
C ASP A 893 -36.40 -34.04 18.42
N ASN A 894 -35.28 -33.80 17.74
CA ASN A 894 -34.37 -32.70 18.08
C ASN A 894 -35.04 -31.34 17.87
N SER A 895 -35.89 -31.19 16.86
CA SER A 895 -36.62 -29.94 16.64
C SER A 895 -37.60 -29.62 17.79
N LEU A 896 -38.24 -30.65 18.36
CA LEU A 896 -39.05 -30.51 19.55
C LEU A 896 -38.24 -30.15 20.79
N LYS A 897 -37.05 -30.80 20.97
CA LYS A 897 -36.08 -30.48 22.06
C LYS A 897 -35.75 -28.99 22.09
N TYR A 898 -35.53 -28.38 20.93
CA TYR A 898 -35.17 -26.96 20.78
C TYR A 898 -36.39 -26.05 20.62
N ARG A 899 -37.63 -26.59 20.60
CA ARG A 899 -38.89 -25.85 20.38
C ARG A 899 -38.82 -24.96 19.14
N LEU A 900 -38.35 -25.51 18.03
CA LEU A 900 -38.15 -24.75 16.82
C LEU A 900 -39.49 -24.45 16.14
N ARG A 901 -39.69 -23.20 15.71
CA ARG A 901 -40.81 -22.78 14.87
C ARG A 901 -40.54 -23.15 13.42
N LEU A 902 -41.43 -23.91 12.80
CA LEU A 902 -41.38 -24.27 11.40
C LEU A 902 -41.95 -23.17 10.53
N PHE A 903 -41.17 -22.81 9.48
CA PHE A 903 -41.61 -21.86 8.45
C PHE A 903 -41.98 -22.60 7.18
N LYS A 904 -43.05 -22.13 6.52
CA LYS A 904 -43.60 -22.79 5.36
C LYS A 904 -42.82 -22.50 4.09
N LYS A 905 -42.85 -23.48 3.17
CA LYS A 905 -42.34 -23.31 1.79
C LYS A 905 -42.89 -22.01 1.18
N GLY A 906 -42.00 -21.28 0.44
CA GLY A 906 -42.33 -20.03 -0.21
C GLY A 906 -42.10 -18.79 0.67
N ALA A 907 -41.73 -18.92 1.94
CA ALA A 907 -41.36 -17.75 2.73
C ALA A 907 -40.07 -17.12 2.23
N ILE A 908 -40.01 -15.80 2.22
CA ILE A 908 -38.81 -15.01 1.87
C ILE A 908 -37.92 -14.88 3.10
N VAL A 909 -36.63 -15.10 2.93
CA VAL A 909 -35.66 -15.09 4.00
C VAL A 909 -34.46 -14.21 3.64
N PHE A 910 -34.05 -13.33 4.56
CA PHE A 910 -32.87 -12.47 4.37
C PHE A 910 -32.16 -12.11 5.71
N PRO A 911 -30.90 -11.72 5.71
CA PRO A 911 -30.15 -11.41 6.93
C PRO A 911 -30.71 -10.18 7.63
N LYS A 912 -30.82 -10.25 8.98
CA LYS A 912 -31.16 -9.11 9.83
C LYS A 912 -30.11 -8.73 10.84
N SER A 913 -29.03 -9.51 10.98
CA SER A 913 -27.94 -9.19 11.89
C SER A 913 -26.60 -9.75 11.41
N GLY A 914 -25.52 -9.08 11.78
CA GLY A 914 -24.13 -9.39 11.39
C GLY A 914 -23.73 -8.80 10.04
N GLN A 915 -22.49 -9.03 9.65
CA GLN A 915 -21.92 -8.54 8.37
C GLN A 915 -22.74 -8.94 7.14
N SER A 916 -23.49 -10.02 7.24
CA SER A 916 -24.36 -10.52 6.16
C SER A 916 -25.50 -9.58 5.79
N VAL A 917 -25.87 -8.64 6.64
CA VAL A 917 -26.89 -7.61 6.32
C VAL A 917 -26.44 -6.76 5.12
N ASN A 918 -25.14 -6.54 5.01
CA ASN A 918 -24.55 -5.75 3.92
C ASN A 918 -24.39 -6.54 2.61
N THR A 919 -24.55 -7.88 2.63
CA THR A 919 -24.37 -8.72 1.43
C THR A 919 -25.59 -8.75 0.53
N ASN A 920 -26.72 -8.27 1.00
CA ASN A 920 -27.99 -8.26 0.27
C ASN A 920 -28.47 -9.63 -0.25
N ASN A 921 -28.03 -10.71 0.39
CA ASN A 921 -28.43 -12.05 0.02
C ASN A 921 -29.86 -12.30 0.51
N ILE A 922 -30.69 -12.74 -0.38
CA ILE A 922 -32.10 -13.06 -0.12
C ILE A 922 -32.44 -14.36 -0.82
N GLY A 923 -33.30 -15.18 -0.19
CA GLY A 923 -33.73 -16.45 -0.75
C GLY A 923 -35.17 -16.77 -0.42
N ILE A 924 -35.68 -17.80 -1.06
CA ILE A 924 -37.04 -18.34 -0.85
C ILE A 924 -36.89 -19.75 -0.25
N LEU A 925 -37.69 -20.11 0.73
CA LEU A 925 -37.73 -21.48 1.25
C LEU A 925 -38.31 -22.43 0.19
N GLY A 926 -37.46 -23.33 -0.33
CA GLY A 926 -37.90 -24.36 -1.30
C GLY A 926 -38.78 -25.45 -0.71
N GLN A 927 -38.74 -25.61 0.61
CA GLN A 927 -39.56 -26.55 1.38
C GLN A 927 -39.76 -26.05 2.82
N ASP A 928 -40.67 -26.70 3.58
CA ASP A 928 -40.87 -26.35 4.97
C ASP A 928 -39.55 -26.49 5.73
N SER A 929 -39.12 -25.46 6.45
CA SER A 929 -37.77 -25.38 7.02
C SER A 929 -37.74 -24.64 8.35
N TYR A 930 -36.79 -24.99 9.21
CA TYR A 930 -36.39 -24.14 10.31
C TYR A 930 -35.38 -23.10 9.84
N VAL A 931 -35.38 -21.92 10.44
CA VAL A 931 -34.52 -20.79 10.03
C VAL A 931 -33.83 -20.24 11.26
N VAL A 932 -32.54 -19.87 11.14
CA VAL A 932 -31.76 -19.31 12.25
C VAL A 932 -32.21 -17.88 12.61
N ASN A 933 -32.08 -17.49 13.88
CA ASN A 933 -32.54 -16.19 14.41
C ASN A 933 -31.84 -14.95 13.81
N HIS A 934 -30.72 -15.11 13.11
CA HIS A 934 -30.04 -14.06 12.37
C HIS A 934 -30.74 -13.70 11.05
N LEU A 935 -31.80 -14.42 10.69
CA LEU A 935 -32.54 -14.20 9.47
C LEU A 935 -33.98 -13.70 9.82
N ALA A 936 -34.45 -12.75 9.00
CA ALA A 936 -35.87 -12.35 8.99
C ALA A 936 -36.63 -13.21 8.01
N VAL A 937 -37.89 -13.48 8.35
CA VAL A 937 -38.80 -14.33 7.55
C VAL A 937 -40.07 -13.56 7.24
N ILE A 938 -40.45 -13.51 5.95
CA ILE A 938 -41.68 -12.90 5.46
C ILE A 938 -42.50 -13.98 4.76
N THR A 939 -43.71 -14.24 5.26
CA THR A 939 -44.70 -15.15 4.64
C THR A 939 -45.74 -14.30 3.92
N CYS A 940 -45.72 -14.29 2.58
CA CYS A 940 -46.67 -13.54 1.77
C CYS A 940 -48.00 -14.29 1.57
N LYS A 941 -49.08 -13.56 1.28
CA LYS A 941 -50.42 -14.11 1.09
C LYS A 941 -50.52 -15.13 -0.04
N ASN A 942 -49.80 -14.90 -1.12
CA ASN A 942 -49.81 -15.78 -2.29
C ASN A 942 -48.49 -15.64 -3.06
N THR A 943 -48.29 -16.48 -4.06
CA THR A 943 -47.09 -16.53 -4.89
C THR A 943 -46.86 -15.24 -5.69
N THR A 944 -47.91 -14.63 -6.20
CA THR A 944 -47.85 -13.37 -6.96
C THR A 944 -47.26 -12.24 -6.10
N ILE A 945 -47.76 -12.07 -4.88
CA ILE A 945 -47.27 -11.08 -3.93
C ILE A 945 -45.87 -11.44 -3.46
N ARG A 946 -45.61 -12.73 -3.22
CA ARG A 946 -44.25 -13.21 -2.85
C ARG A 946 -43.22 -12.82 -3.92
N ASP A 947 -43.50 -13.12 -5.17
CA ASP A 947 -42.57 -12.83 -6.27
C ASP A 947 -42.31 -11.32 -6.37
N TYR A 948 -43.37 -10.52 -6.34
CA TYR A 948 -43.23 -9.07 -6.33
C TYR A 948 -42.38 -8.56 -5.18
N VAL A 949 -42.66 -8.96 -3.95
CA VAL A 949 -41.92 -8.54 -2.75
C VAL A 949 -40.48 -9.07 -2.79
N PHE A 950 -40.28 -10.31 -3.22
CA PHE A 950 -38.95 -10.90 -3.33
C PHE A 950 -38.04 -10.13 -4.29
N TYR A 951 -38.53 -9.92 -5.54
CA TYR A 951 -37.71 -9.22 -6.54
C TYR A 951 -37.53 -7.75 -6.18
N LEU A 952 -38.50 -7.13 -5.58
CA LEU A 952 -38.37 -5.78 -5.09
C LEU A 952 -37.33 -5.68 -3.97
N LEU A 953 -37.35 -6.56 -2.98
CA LEU A 953 -36.33 -6.58 -1.93
C LEU A 953 -34.95 -6.97 -2.47
N LYS A 954 -34.86 -7.93 -3.40
CA LYS A 954 -33.63 -8.35 -4.04
C LYS A 954 -32.94 -7.22 -4.75
N TYR A 955 -33.65 -6.40 -5.49
CA TYR A 955 -33.09 -5.32 -6.30
C TYR A 955 -33.24 -3.93 -5.67
N TYR A 956 -34.06 -3.78 -4.65
CA TYR A 956 -34.23 -2.54 -3.88
C TYR A 956 -33.29 -2.46 -2.67
N GLN A 957 -32.51 -3.48 -2.44
CA GLN A 957 -31.53 -3.68 -1.39
C GLN A 957 -32.03 -3.59 0.06
N THR A 958 -31.76 -4.63 0.82
CA THR A 958 -31.99 -4.64 2.27
C THR A 958 -31.13 -3.59 3.01
N SER A 959 -30.06 -3.06 2.39
CA SER A 959 -29.28 -1.91 2.86
C SER A 959 -30.07 -0.59 2.92
N ASN A 960 -31.27 -0.53 2.34
CA ASN A 960 -32.17 0.61 2.48
C ASN A 960 -32.94 0.64 3.81
N PHE A 961 -32.83 -0.43 4.59
CA PHE A 961 -33.34 -0.41 5.95
C PHE A 961 -32.36 0.40 6.82
N LYS A 962 -32.86 1.33 7.64
CA LYS A 962 -32.05 1.98 8.66
C LYS A 962 -31.47 0.91 9.59
N LEU A 963 -30.16 0.82 9.67
CA LEU A 963 -29.47 0.00 10.66
C LEU A 963 -29.67 0.59 12.05
N ASP A 964 -29.76 -0.26 13.07
CA ASP A 964 -29.85 0.21 14.46
C ASP A 964 -28.47 0.72 14.92
N ASP A 965 -28.35 2.01 15.23
CA ASP A 965 -27.10 2.75 15.50
C ASP A 965 -26.38 2.35 16.82
N ASN A 966 -26.96 1.44 17.62
CA ASN A 966 -26.44 1.08 18.95
C ASN A 966 -25.83 -0.32 19.06
N ALA A 967 -25.52 -1.00 17.98
CA ALA A 967 -24.99 -2.36 18.03
C ALA A 967 -23.56 -2.42 17.45
N ASP A 968 -22.66 -3.13 18.16
CA ASP A 968 -21.30 -3.45 17.69
C ASP A 968 -21.27 -4.18 16.33
N TYR A 969 -22.43 -4.59 15.83
CA TYR A 969 -22.62 -5.26 14.53
C TYR A 969 -23.85 -4.71 13.80
N PRO A 970 -23.82 -4.60 12.46
CA PRO A 970 -24.98 -4.19 11.67
C PRO A 970 -26.22 -5.02 12.02
N THR A 971 -27.28 -4.38 12.46
CA THR A 971 -28.51 -5.06 12.87
C THR A 971 -29.73 -4.31 12.35
N LEU A 972 -30.70 -5.08 11.80
CA LEU A 972 -32.02 -4.61 11.40
C LEU A 972 -33.03 -5.07 12.43
N SER A 973 -33.67 -4.15 13.15
CA SER A 973 -34.75 -4.52 14.04
C SER A 973 -35.94 -5.01 13.24
N LEU A 974 -36.69 -5.95 13.81
CA LEU A 974 -37.97 -6.41 13.18
C LEU A 974 -38.96 -5.25 13.03
N GLN A 975 -38.89 -4.24 13.91
CA GLN A 975 -39.78 -3.07 13.79
C GLN A 975 -39.38 -2.22 12.57
N THR A 976 -38.10 -2.04 12.30
CA THR A 976 -37.60 -1.35 11.10
C THR A 976 -38.08 -2.07 9.85
N ILE A 977 -37.94 -3.41 9.81
CA ILE A 977 -38.37 -4.21 8.68
C ILE A 977 -39.89 -4.08 8.48
N LYS A 978 -40.67 -4.17 9.56
CA LYS A 978 -42.16 -4.09 9.50
C LYS A 978 -42.66 -2.74 8.99
N LYS A 979 -42.01 -1.65 9.37
CA LYS A 979 -42.36 -0.29 8.99
C LYS A 979 -41.85 0.13 7.60
N PHE A 980 -40.96 -0.66 7.02
CA PHE A 980 -40.40 -0.35 5.70
C PHE A 980 -41.52 -0.28 4.65
N LYS A 981 -41.63 0.83 3.94
CA LYS A 981 -42.66 1.07 2.93
C LYS A 981 -42.18 0.63 1.56
N ILE A 982 -42.99 -0.14 0.86
CA ILE A 982 -42.78 -0.52 -0.52
C ILE A 982 -43.91 0.02 -1.40
N PRO A 983 -43.65 0.37 -2.67
CA PRO A 983 -44.68 0.72 -3.62
C PRO A 983 -45.49 -0.54 -3.90
N TYR A 984 -46.82 -0.46 -3.81
CA TYR A 984 -47.66 -1.61 -4.01
C TYR A 984 -49.02 -1.26 -4.66
N SER A 985 -49.31 -2.01 -5.70
CA SER A 985 -50.69 -2.26 -6.14
C SER A 985 -50.77 -3.74 -6.55
N PHE A 986 -51.91 -4.38 -6.34
CA PHE A 986 -52.07 -5.79 -6.71
C PHE A 986 -51.88 -5.98 -8.23
N ASP A 987 -52.32 -5.03 -9.04
CA ASP A 987 -52.22 -5.04 -10.50
C ASP A 987 -50.73 -5.01 -10.96
N SER A 988 -49.90 -4.14 -10.34
CA SER A 988 -48.46 -4.10 -10.61
C SER A 988 -47.78 -5.36 -10.12
N ALA A 989 -48.16 -5.88 -8.93
CA ALA A 989 -47.59 -7.11 -8.41
C ALA A 989 -47.90 -8.30 -9.34
N LYS A 990 -49.11 -8.36 -9.90
CA LYS A 990 -49.49 -9.38 -10.87
C LYS A 990 -48.71 -9.28 -12.17
N LYS A 991 -48.59 -8.09 -12.76
CA LYS A 991 -47.82 -7.87 -13.98
C LYS A 991 -46.35 -8.23 -13.82
N VAL A 992 -45.75 -7.85 -12.69
CA VAL A 992 -44.35 -8.19 -12.37
C VAL A 992 -44.20 -9.71 -12.24
N SER A 993 -45.01 -10.37 -11.44
CA SER A 993 -44.94 -11.81 -11.24
C SER A 993 -45.16 -12.58 -12.56
N ASP A 994 -46.16 -12.20 -13.36
CA ASP A 994 -46.45 -12.86 -14.64
C ASP A 994 -45.27 -12.75 -15.61
N GLU A 995 -44.67 -11.56 -15.79
CA GLU A 995 -43.58 -11.35 -16.74
C GLU A 995 -42.25 -11.95 -16.24
N ILE A 996 -41.93 -11.87 -14.96
CA ILE A 996 -40.76 -12.50 -14.38
C ILE A 996 -40.76 -14.03 -14.54
N ASN A 997 -41.92 -14.65 -14.43
CA ASN A 997 -42.06 -16.10 -14.62
C ASN A 997 -41.90 -16.55 -16.09
N THR A 998 -41.86 -15.64 -17.05
CA THR A 998 -41.54 -15.92 -18.46
C THR A 998 -40.04 -15.84 -18.79
N ILE A 999 -39.22 -15.36 -17.88
CA ILE A 999 -37.78 -15.19 -18.10
C ILE A 999 -37.11 -16.56 -18.25
N ASP A 1000 -36.39 -16.78 -19.36
CA ASP A 1000 -35.56 -17.97 -19.54
C ASP A 1000 -34.36 -17.93 -18.56
N ARG A 1001 -34.30 -18.94 -17.69
CA ARG A 1001 -33.29 -19.06 -16.63
C ARG A 1001 -32.11 -19.97 -17.02
N ASN A 1002 -32.11 -20.53 -18.23
CA ASN A 1002 -31.03 -21.36 -18.76
C ASN A 1002 -29.89 -20.54 -19.36
N VAL A 1003 -30.04 -19.21 -19.44
CA VAL A 1003 -28.99 -18.27 -19.84
C VAL A 1003 -28.09 -17.91 -18.67
N ASN A 1004 -27.01 -17.18 -18.92
CA ASN A 1004 -26.09 -16.78 -17.85
C ASN A 1004 -26.82 -15.91 -16.81
N LYS A 1005 -26.43 -16.04 -15.55
CA LYS A 1005 -27.04 -15.39 -14.38
C LYS A 1005 -27.22 -13.88 -14.56
N ARG A 1006 -26.29 -13.22 -15.21
CA ARG A 1006 -26.31 -11.77 -15.45
C ARG A 1006 -27.44 -11.36 -16.38
N SER A 1007 -27.65 -12.10 -17.46
CA SER A 1007 -28.77 -11.83 -18.39
C SER A 1007 -30.12 -12.03 -17.73
N VAL A 1008 -30.23 -13.01 -16.84
CA VAL A 1008 -31.43 -13.21 -16.02
C VAL A 1008 -31.68 -12.01 -15.10
N GLU A 1009 -30.66 -11.57 -14.37
CA GLU A 1009 -30.77 -10.41 -13.48
C GLU A 1009 -31.09 -9.11 -14.22
N GLU A 1010 -30.50 -8.88 -15.40
CA GLU A 1010 -30.84 -7.75 -16.26
C GLU A 1010 -32.33 -7.80 -16.73
N ALA A 1011 -32.83 -8.97 -17.09
CA ALA A 1011 -34.23 -9.16 -17.47
C ALA A 1011 -35.16 -8.90 -16.28
N GLU A 1012 -34.89 -9.44 -15.11
CA GLU A 1012 -35.65 -9.22 -13.87
C GLU A 1012 -35.74 -7.72 -13.49
N ILE A 1013 -34.60 -7.01 -13.58
CA ILE A 1013 -34.52 -5.56 -13.36
C ILE A 1013 -35.38 -4.81 -14.39
N ASN A 1014 -35.34 -5.21 -15.65
CA ASN A 1014 -36.14 -4.56 -16.69
C ASN A 1014 -37.65 -4.71 -16.47
N VAL A 1015 -38.11 -5.84 -15.93
CA VAL A 1015 -39.51 -6.05 -15.56
C VAL A 1015 -39.91 -5.10 -14.43
N LEU A 1016 -39.13 -5.00 -13.37
CA LEU A 1016 -39.36 -4.03 -12.29
C LEU A 1016 -39.36 -2.59 -12.82
N ASN A 1017 -38.44 -2.27 -13.71
CA ASN A 1017 -38.36 -0.97 -14.37
C ASN A 1017 -39.61 -0.62 -15.17
N LYS A 1018 -40.25 -1.62 -15.71
CA LYS A 1018 -41.45 -1.45 -16.56
C LYS A 1018 -42.74 -1.17 -15.75
N TYR A 1019 -42.86 -1.77 -14.57
CA TYR A 1019 -44.14 -1.78 -13.83
C TYR A 1019 -44.08 -1.10 -12.45
N VAL A 1020 -42.92 -0.83 -11.91
CA VAL A 1020 -42.74 -0.27 -10.55
C VAL A 1020 -42.11 1.12 -10.60
N TYR A 1021 -41.26 1.38 -11.58
CA TYR A 1021 -40.56 2.64 -11.70
C TYR A 1021 -41.09 3.46 -12.89
N SER A 1022 -41.26 4.76 -12.69
CA SER A 1022 -41.82 5.61 -13.76
C SER A 1022 -40.87 5.71 -14.98
N LYS A 1023 -41.43 5.66 -16.17
CA LYS A 1023 -40.74 5.98 -17.41
C LYS A 1023 -40.59 7.51 -17.50
N LYS A 1024 -39.68 8.12 -16.84
CA LYS A 1024 -39.24 9.49 -17.10
C LYS A 1024 -37.82 9.55 -17.59
#